data_1a4c93a2e0ffbfd50ed2af2b4706b70c
#
_entry.id   1a4c93a2e0ffbfd50ed2af2b4706b70c
#
_cell.length_a   1.000
_cell.length_b   1.000
_cell.length_c   1.000
_cell.angle_alpha   90.00
_cell.angle_beta   90.00
_cell.angle_gamma   90.00
#
_symmetry.space_group_name_H-M   'P 1'
#
loop_
_entity.id
_entity.type
_entity.pdbx_description
1 polymer ?
#
loop_
_entity_poly.entity_id
_entity_poly.type
_entity_poly.pdbx_seq_one_letter_code
_entity_poly.pdbx_strand_id
1 'polypeptide(L)'
;MFESLTGEQLPKQDKCVAWDDNAIQYLAKGYSVVPLAPRQKGPKIQGWTRFCETLMTPGEAQGFCNKNNNIGLALGPASGVCAVDIDTDDPEIIRQIEKLIPDSPVKKRGAKGYTAFYKFNGAPSKSVKNQEGTAGVDFLSIGKQTVLPPSIHPSGKEYRWLTQQTLLTIDKNDLPELTGTALDQLLALFRPKTYIEKKQVAIPQVEIERPYIENNLEMAKEALTFIDPDQSYDTWIQVGLALQEGFGPITGCELFIDWSAKGAKFDGIAECTKKFRSFHDPREITLATLFFLAKQNGYVGPDEFDLAAIRAKAEQGEKLLTLWAKTVEVKPDVTIGNREELKKIITQPVGAIKMVYDWIRKVSPVYQDLFSVAAATSLVSAFYGHKFRGHTRTYTNNYIICVGPSGCGKSAVCDNALWFMSNAPTRLHARLMGEMASAPGMIDELVRKDGVAYSFIDEIGQFFRFAKGEGASQYTQAIGTEMTKIYSKANVAYQTQAYSAAAKRPVREIDHPCFIIFGQSVPNRLYGAVTSDDFQDGFFNRFTVIEVNEDERPVRNPDCVAPDDEPPTDIYEWWNWLDAWTINEANKIRPQANNTGGVNILTVPYTEEAEKLLEECFTYYNETLPNSLDSKDLFRKTLTRAHEMLDKYSLTACEFINDRPVVTENSVRWAKAFVDFHLLGLREHVRELGDTPYARDCITMKNSVEVGRRYTKSEFYAATSAIHINVRQKMIDDLVTQGVLSYEKDESGTYLVRRR
;
A
#
# COMPACT_ATOMS: atom_id res chain seq x y z
N MET A 1 67.29 -39.86 -3.95
CA MET A 1 66.33 -41.00 -3.86
C MET A 1 65.09 -40.51 -3.18
N PHE A 2 63.97 -40.67 -3.85
CA PHE A 2 62.62 -40.31 -3.62
C PHE A 2 62.14 -38.94 -4.22
N GLU A 3 61.79 -39.06 -5.47
CA GLU A 3 60.74 -38.38 -6.14
C GLU A 3 59.39 -38.67 -5.48
N SER A 4 58.47 -37.72 -5.53
CA SER A 4 57.06 -37.94 -5.89
C SER A 4 56.37 -36.61 -5.88
N LEU A 5 55.92 -36.15 -7.05
CA LEU A 5 54.57 -36.28 -7.56
C LEU A 5 53.49 -35.79 -6.58
N THR A 6 53.03 -34.57 -6.77
CA THR A 6 51.64 -34.30 -7.19
C THR A 6 51.51 -32.83 -7.53
N GLY A 7 51.64 -32.52 -8.80
CA GLY A 7 51.21 -31.28 -9.38
C GLY A 7 49.73 -31.44 -9.76
N GLU A 8 48.81 -31.21 -8.86
CA GLU A 8 47.44 -30.88 -9.23
C GLU A 8 47.37 -29.42 -9.69
N GLN A 9 47.43 -29.25 -10.98
CA GLN A 9 47.05 -28.00 -11.62
C GLN A 9 45.59 -27.77 -11.32
N LEU A 10 45.29 -26.75 -10.50
CA LEU A 10 43.96 -26.14 -10.40
C LEU A 10 43.47 -25.82 -11.84
N PRO A 11 42.22 -26.17 -12.20
CA PRO A 11 41.72 -25.89 -13.52
C PRO A 11 41.76 -24.38 -13.77
N LYS A 12 42.37 -24.01 -14.91
CA LYS A 12 42.38 -22.63 -15.43
C LYS A 12 40.93 -22.13 -15.37
N GLN A 13 40.68 -21.06 -14.61
CA GLN A 13 39.41 -20.35 -14.68
C GLN A 13 39.26 -19.84 -16.11
N ASP A 14 38.32 -20.44 -16.87
CA ASP A 14 37.93 -19.98 -18.18
C ASP A 14 37.46 -18.52 -18.05
N LYS A 15 38.21 -17.59 -18.63
CA LYS A 15 37.85 -16.17 -18.69
C LYS A 15 36.57 -16.06 -19.52
N CYS A 16 35.44 -15.73 -18.91
CA CYS A 16 34.24 -15.41 -19.63
C CYS A 16 34.34 -13.98 -20.20
N VAL A 17 34.57 -13.87 -21.48
CA VAL A 17 34.68 -12.59 -22.21
C VAL A 17 33.36 -12.16 -22.86
N ALA A 18 32.26 -12.79 -22.48
CA ALA A 18 30.96 -12.56 -23.11
C ALA A 18 30.56 -11.09 -23.14
N TRP A 19 30.78 -10.35 -22.06
CA TRP A 19 30.50 -8.93 -21.99
C TRP A 19 31.44 -8.11 -22.86
N ASP A 20 32.74 -8.29 -22.69
CA ASP A 20 33.78 -7.46 -23.30
C ASP A 20 33.73 -7.50 -24.83
N ASP A 21 33.44 -8.67 -25.41
CA ASP A 21 33.43 -8.86 -26.85
C ASP A 21 32.09 -8.48 -27.52
N ASN A 22 30.97 -8.47 -26.78
CA ASN A 22 29.65 -8.41 -27.38
C ASN A 22 28.80 -7.19 -26.94
N ALA A 23 28.98 -6.64 -25.74
CA ALA A 23 28.09 -5.60 -25.20
C ALA A 23 27.93 -4.38 -26.13
N ILE A 24 29.04 -3.87 -26.65
CA ILE A 24 29.04 -2.71 -27.56
C ILE A 24 28.38 -3.04 -28.90
N GLN A 25 28.51 -4.27 -29.39
CA GLN A 25 27.89 -4.71 -30.65
C GLN A 25 26.35 -4.76 -30.51
N TYR A 26 25.84 -5.27 -29.39
CA TYR A 26 24.41 -5.27 -29.12
C TYR A 26 23.85 -3.86 -28.96
N LEU A 27 24.57 -2.96 -28.28
CA LEU A 27 24.17 -1.56 -28.15
C LEU A 27 24.15 -0.86 -29.51
N ALA A 28 25.14 -1.11 -30.38
CA ALA A 28 25.19 -0.56 -31.73
C ALA A 28 24.00 -1.03 -32.60
N LYS A 29 23.47 -2.21 -32.34
CA LYS A 29 22.25 -2.75 -32.98
C LYS A 29 20.95 -2.27 -32.27
N GLY A 30 21.07 -1.40 -31.27
CA GLY A 30 19.94 -0.84 -30.51
C GLY A 30 19.30 -1.81 -29.53
N TYR A 31 20.02 -2.79 -29.01
CA TYR A 31 19.58 -3.68 -27.92
C TYR A 31 20.18 -3.18 -26.60
N SER A 32 19.35 -3.11 -25.57
CA SER A 32 19.78 -2.75 -24.23
C SER A 32 20.32 -3.97 -23.49
N VAL A 33 21.59 -3.93 -23.10
CA VAL A 33 22.25 -5.05 -22.42
C VAL A 33 22.57 -4.73 -20.96
N VAL A 34 22.65 -5.77 -20.12
CA VAL A 34 22.96 -5.63 -18.70
C VAL A 34 24.04 -6.64 -18.28
N PRO A 35 25.06 -6.23 -17.49
CA PRO A 35 26.10 -7.13 -17.03
C PRO A 35 25.55 -8.06 -15.94
N LEU A 36 25.82 -9.35 -16.11
CA LEU A 36 25.48 -10.38 -15.15
C LEU A 36 26.74 -10.92 -14.48
N ALA A 37 26.62 -11.38 -13.22
CA ALA A 37 27.75 -12.02 -12.58
C ALA A 37 28.16 -13.31 -13.33
N PRO A 38 29.46 -13.67 -13.32
CA PRO A 38 29.93 -14.93 -13.92
C PRO A 38 29.14 -16.11 -13.38
N ARG A 39 28.68 -16.98 -14.29
CA ARG A 39 27.87 -18.18 -13.95
C ARG A 39 26.59 -17.86 -13.15
N GLN A 40 26.04 -16.64 -13.28
CA GLN A 40 24.77 -16.24 -12.67
C GLN A 40 23.80 -15.73 -13.73
N LYS A 41 22.52 -15.75 -13.39
CA LYS A 41 21.43 -15.23 -14.24
C LYS A 41 20.97 -13.84 -13.83
N GLY A 42 21.33 -13.37 -12.66
CA GLY A 42 20.89 -12.09 -12.10
C GLY A 42 21.79 -10.90 -12.47
N PRO A 43 21.22 -9.73 -12.82
CA PRO A 43 21.99 -8.51 -13.06
C PRO A 43 22.71 -8.02 -11.81
N LYS A 44 23.91 -7.44 -12.00
CA LYS A 44 24.76 -6.87 -10.93
C LYS A 44 24.40 -5.42 -10.59
N ILE A 45 23.66 -4.73 -11.44
CA ILE A 45 23.35 -3.31 -11.29
C ILE A 45 22.06 -3.17 -10.50
N GLN A 46 22.05 -2.41 -9.43
CA GLN A 46 20.83 -2.02 -8.75
C GLN A 46 20.01 -1.10 -9.66
N GLY A 47 18.68 -1.31 -9.75
CA GLY A 47 17.81 -0.55 -10.64
C GLY A 47 18.01 -0.86 -12.14
N TRP A 48 18.56 -2.03 -12.48
CA TRP A 48 18.82 -2.46 -13.85
C TRP A 48 17.58 -2.47 -14.75
N THR A 49 16.38 -2.57 -14.17
CA THR A 49 15.10 -2.58 -14.90
C THR A 49 14.87 -1.32 -15.73
N ARG A 50 15.53 -0.20 -15.40
CA ARG A 50 15.53 1.01 -16.22
C ARG A 50 16.00 0.75 -17.65
N PHE A 51 16.88 -0.23 -17.83
CA PHE A 51 17.39 -0.60 -19.15
C PHE A 51 16.40 -1.38 -20.01
N CYS A 52 15.25 -1.77 -19.46
CA CYS A 52 14.11 -2.26 -20.24
C CYS A 52 13.39 -1.13 -20.99
N GLU A 53 13.49 0.11 -20.48
CA GLU A 53 12.84 1.29 -21.02
C GLU A 53 13.82 2.24 -21.74
N THR A 54 15.08 2.28 -21.30
CA THR A 54 16.12 3.17 -21.82
C THR A 54 17.37 2.36 -22.16
N LEU A 55 17.92 2.57 -23.35
CA LEU A 55 19.17 1.91 -23.76
C LEU A 55 20.31 2.27 -22.81
N MET A 56 21.11 1.27 -22.42
CA MET A 56 22.39 1.50 -21.77
C MET A 56 23.32 2.26 -22.71
N THR A 57 24.00 3.27 -22.21
CA THR A 57 24.97 4.02 -23.01
C THR A 57 26.27 3.23 -23.21
N PRO A 58 27.00 3.45 -24.31
CA PRO A 58 28.31 2.81 -24.51
C PRO A 58 29.30 3.10 -23.38
N GLY A 59 29.27 4.31 -22.79
CA GLY A 59 30.11 4.68 -21.66
C GLY A 59 29.79 3.89 -20.40
N GLU A 60 28.50 3.68 -20.08
CA GLU A 60 28.09 2.82 -18.97
C GLU A 60 28.53 1.37 -19.21
N ALA A 61 28.37 0.85 -20.42
CA ALA A 61 28.78 -0.52 -20.77
C ALA A 61 30.28 -0.72 -20.61
N GLN A 62 31.09 0.26 -21.00
CA GLN A 62 32.53 0.22 -20.91
C GLN A 62 33.04 0.13 -19.44
N GLY A 63 32.28 0.72 -18.50
CA GLY A 63 32.55 0.61 -17.06
C GLY A 63 32.48 -0.83 -16.50
N PHE A 64 31.90 -1.76 -17.24
CA PHE A 64 31.77 -3.17 -16.86
C PHE A 64 32.72 -4.11 -17.61
N CYS A 65 33.57 -3.60 -18.51
CA CYS A 65 34.60 -4.37 -19.19
C CYS A 65 35.68 -4.88 -18.20
N ASN A 66 36.40 -5.92 -18.57
CA ASN A 66 37.44 -6.57 -17.78
C ASN A 66 37.00 -7.14 -16.41
N LYS A 67 35.70 -7.36 -16.22
CA LYS A 67 35.11 -7.89 -14.97
C LYS A 67 34.59 -9.32 -15.10
N ASN A 68 34.91 -10.01 -16.19
CA ASN A 68 34.49 -11.40 -16.45
C ASN A 68 32.96 -11.58 -16.38
N ASN A 69 32.19 -10.62 -16.88
CA ASN A 69 30.74 -10.62 -16.80
C ASN A 69 30.11 -11.47 -17.92
N ASN A 70 29.00 -12.14 -17.59
CA ASN A 70 28.00 -12.61 -18.54
C ASN A 70 27.23 -11.40 -19.10
N ILE A 71 26.55 -11.61 -20.23
CA ILE A 71 25.71 -10.59 -20.87
C ILE A 71 24.24 -10.97 -20.81
N GLY A 72 23.40 -10.09 -20.33
CA GLY A 72 21.95 -10.20 -20.34
C GLY A 72 21.33 -9.19 -21.31
N LEU A 73 20.22 -9.52 -21.95
CA LEU A 73 19.39 -8.62 -22.73
C LEU A 73 18.24 -8.11 -21.86
N ALA A 74 18.14 -6.82 -21.66
CA ALA A 74 16.98 -6.20 -21.04
C ALA A 74 15.82 -6.17 -22.05
N LEU A 75 14.71 -6.80 -21.70
CA LEU A 75 13.54 -6.96 -22.59
C LEU A 75 12.54 -5.82 -22.37
N GLY A 76 11.91 -5.38 -23.43
CA GLY A 76 10.96 -4.28 -23.38
C GLY A 76 11.17 -3.25 -24.50
N PRO A 77 10.59 -2.04 -24.35
CA PRO A 77 10.59 -1.02 -25.40
C PRO A 77 11.99 -0.55 -25.80
N ALA A 78 12.96 -0.49 -24.87
CA ALA A 78 14.33 -0.06 -25.20
C ALA A 78 15.01 -1.00 -26.22
N SER A 79 14.93 -2.30 -26.01
CA SER A 79 15.44 -3.30 -26.94
C SER A 79 14.49 -3.58 -28.12
N GLY A 80 13.20 -3.26 -27.98
CA GLY A 80 12.17 -3.55 -28.96
C GLY A 80 11.84 -5.03 -29.10
N VAL A 81 12.21 -5.88 -28.10
CA VAL A 81 12.02 -7.32 -28.15
C VAL A 81 11.44 -7.87 -26.83
N CYS A 82 10.70 -8.95 -26.98
CA CYS A 82 10.28 -9.85 -25.91
C CYS A 82 10.72 -11.28 -26.24
N ALA A 83 10.56 -12.21 -25.30
CA ALA A 83 11.02 -13.58 -25.50
C ALA A 83 10.07 -14.61 -24.88
N VAL A 84 9.99 -15.79 -25.48
CA VAL A 84 9.36 -16.97 -24.90
C VAL A 84 10.46 -17.95 -24.50
N ASP A 85 10.57 -18.21 -23.20
CA ASP A 85 11.53 -19.15 -22.62
C ASP A 85 10.83 -20.47 -22.29
N ILE A 86 11.21 -21.53 -22.96
CA ILE A 86 10.62 -22.87 -22.87
C ILE A 86 11.51 -23.72 -21.97
N ASP A 87 11.02 -24.02 -20.76
CA ASP A 87 11.77 -24.74 -19.73
C ASP A 87 11.41 -26.24 -19.72
N THR A 88 11.55 -26.90 -20.87
CA THR A 88 11.39 -28.35 -21.02
C THR A 88 12.23 -28.89 -22.18
N ASP A 89 12.66 -30.13 -22.07
CA ASP A 89 13.30 -30.90 -23.17
C ASP A 89 12.34 -31.97 -23.71
N ASP A 90 11.09 -32.02 -23.25
CA ASP A 90 10.08 -32.98 -23.77
C ASP A 90 9.69 -32.61 -25.21
N PRO A 91 9.97 -33.51 -26.20
CA PRO A 91 9.73 -33.20 -27.60
C PRO A 91 8.24 -33.03 -27.94
N GLU A 92 7.34 -33.66 -27.17
CA GLU A 92 5.90 -33.57 -27.43
C GLU A 92 5.35 -32.21 -26.95
N ILE A 93 5.76 -31.76 -25.78
CA ILE A 93 5.41 -30.45 -25.26
C ILE A 93 5.98 -29.34 -26.15
N ILE A 94 7.24 -29.47 -26.57
CA ILE A 94 7.88 -28.51 -27.49
C ILE A 94 7.08 -28.43 -28.81
N ARG A 95 6.69 -29.55 -29.39
CA ARG A 95 5.93 -29.62 -30.64
C ARG A 95 4.52 -28.98 -30.49
N GLN A 96 3.89 -29.10 -29.32
CA GLN A 96 2.62 -28.44 -29.02
C GLN A 96 2.79 -26.93 -28.91
N ILE A 97 3.85 -26.47 -28.28
CA ILE A 97 4.19 -25.03 -28.16
C ILE A 97 4.44 -24.45 -29.56
N GLU A 98 5.26 -25.11 -30.38
CA GLU A 98 5.63 -24.62 -31.70
C GLU A 98 4.45 -24.53 -32.69
N LYS A 99 3.34 -25.23 -32.44
CA LYS A 99 2.09 -25.06 -33.18
C LYS A 99 1.29 -23.84 -32.81
N LEU A 100 1.53 -23.26 -31.61
CA LEU A 100 0.74 -22.17 -31.07
C LEU A 100 1.38 -20.79 -31.27
N ILE A 101 2.71 -20.76 -31.47
CA ILE A 101 3.46 -19.53 -31.61
C ILE A 101 4.14 -19.47 -32.98
N PRO A 102 4.30 -18.26 -33.58
CA PRO A 102 5.07 -18.10 -34.80
C PRO A 102 6.50 -18.61 -34.62
N ASP A 103 7.04 -19.27 -35.66
CA ASP A 103 8.43 -19.70 -35.63
C ASP A 103 9.37 -18.48 -35.63
N SER A 104 10.26 -18.44 -34.65
CA SER A 104 11.23 -17.35 -34.52
C SER A 104 12.54 -17.74 -35.22
N PRO A 105 13.08 -16.88 -36.12
CA PRO A 105 14.38 -17.08 -36.74
C PRO A 105 15.56 -16.96 -35.77
N VAL A 106 15.31 -16.49 -34.52
CA VAL A 106 16.34 -16.34 -33.50
C VAL A 106 15.96 -17.11 -32.24
N LYS A 107 16.70 -18.20 -32.02
CA LYS A 107 16.54 -19.06 -30.84
C LYS A 107 17.89 -19.29 -30.16
N LYS A 108 17.92 -19.35 -28.85
CA LYS A 108 19.10 -19.71 -28.06
C LYS A 108 18.78 -20.80 -27.04
N ARG A 109 19.82 -21.49 -26.58
CA ARG A 109 19.71 -22.52 -25.55
C ARG A 109 20.77 -22.31 -24.46
N GLY A 110 20.34 -22.50 -23.20
CA GLY A 110 21.20 -22.68 -22.05
C GLY A 110 21.33 -24.15 -21.65
N ALA A 111 20.93 -24.51 -20.44
CA ALA A 111 21.02 -25.87 -19.93
C ALA A 111 19.87 -26.77 -20.39
N LYS A 112 18.65 -26.24 -20.54
CA LYS A 112 17.41 -26.96 -20.82
C LYS A 112 16.52 -26.11 -21.73
N GLY A 113 15.69 -26.72 -22.55
CA GLY A 113 14.75 -26.03 -23.43
C GLY A 113 15.41 -25.04 -24.39
N TYR A 114 14.70 -24.00 -24.76
CA TYR A 114 15.23 -22.89 -25.56
C TYR A 114 14.43 -21.60 -25.32
N THR A 115 15.05 -20.45 -25.66
CA THR A 115 14.40 -19.14 -25.67
C THR A 115 14.27 -18.65 -27.09
N ALA A 116 13.05 -18.27 -27.53
CA ALA A 116 12.75 -17.69 -28.84
C ALA A 116 12.44 -16.20 -28.69
N PHE A 117 12.87 -15.37 -29.65
CA PHE A 117 12.75 -13.91 -29.63
C PHE A 117 11.68 -13.39 -30.58
N TYR A 118 10.93 -12.38 -30.13
CA TYR A 118 9.79 -11.77 -30.83
C TYR A 118 9.86 -10.24 -30.72
N LYS A 119 9.16 -9.52 -31.59
CA LYS A 119 8.95 -8.07 -31.43
C LYS A 119 8.24 -7.79 -30.10
N PHE A 120 8.65 -6.72 -29.44
CA PHE A 120 7.97 -6.27 -28.24
C PHE A 120 6.55 -5.78 -28.59
N ASN A 121 5.54 -6.34 -27.93
CA ASN A 121 4.12 -6.09 -28.19
C ASN A 121 3.37 -5.39 -27.04
N GLY A 122 4.09 -4.96 -26.01
CA GLY A 122 3.50 -4.29 -24.84
C GLY A 122 2.86 -5.23 -23.80
N ALA A 123 2.76 -6.52 -24.08
CA ALA A 123 2.17 -7.46 -23.12
C ALA A 123 3.06 -7.66 -21.88
N PRO A 124 2.48 -7.76 -20.67
CA PRO A 124 3.24 -7.99 -19.44
C PRO A 124 3.83 -9.40 -19.40
N SER A 125 4.95 -9.55 -18.68
CA SER A 125 5.58 -10.85 -18.45
C SER A 125 4.63 -11.79 -17.70
N LYS A 126 4.59 -13.06 -18.15
CA LYS A 126 3.78 -14.14 -17.54
C LYS A 126 4.59 -15.42 -17.46
N SER A 127 4.36 -16.25 -16.43
CA SER A 127 5.01 -17.55 -16.23
C SER A 127 3.95 -18.59 -15.90
N VAL A 128 4.03 -19.74 -16.53
CA VAL A 128 3.17 -20.90 -16.25
C VAL A 128 4.01 -22.18 -16.23
N LYS A 129 3.65 -23.09 -15.30
CA LYS A 129 4.25 -24.42 -15.19
C LYS A 129 3.15 -25.47 -15.15
N ASN A 130 3.50 -26.69 -15.56
CA ASN A 130 2.61 -27.82 -15.37
C ASN A 130 2.45 -28.15 -13.88
N GLN A 131 1.44 -28.97 -13.54
CA GLN A 131 1.14 -29.35 -12.15
C GLN A 131 2.33 -29.98 -11.42
N GLU A 132 3.19 -30.67 -12.15
CA GLU A 132 4.35 -31.36 -11.60
C GLU A 132 5.58 -30.46 -11.48
N GLY A 133 5.54 -29.22 -12.01
CA GLY A 133 6.66 -28.29 -12.02
C GLY A 133 7.84 -28.72 -12.91
N THR A 134 7.67 -29.76 -13.72
CA THR A 134 8.72 -30.36 -14.58
C THR A 134 8.89 -29.68 -15.93
N ALA A 135 7.84 -29.00 -16.41
CA ALA A 135 7.83 -28.22 -17.64
C ALA A 135 7.15 -26.88 -17.44
N GLY A 136 7.62 -25.85 -18.13
CA GLY A 136 7.07 -24.51 -18.02
C GLY A 136 7.37 -23.66 -19.25
N VAL A 137 6.67 -22.52 -19.34
CA VAL A 137 6.88 -21.47 -20.32
C VAL A 137 6.85 -20.13 -19.63
N ASP A 138 7.87 -19.33 -19.85
CA ASP A 138 7.98 -17.96 -19.39
C ASP A 138 7.89 -17.01 -20.59
N PHE A 139 6.84 -16.19 -20.64
CA PHE A 139 6.82 -15.02 -21.51
C PHE A 139 7.53 -13.88 -20.80
N LEU A 140 8.68 -13.52 -21.32
CA LEU A 140 9.58 -12.51 -20.79
C LEU A 140 9.42 -11.21 -21.60
N SER A 141 9.06 -10.13 -20.93
CA SER A 141 8.80 -8.82 -21.51
C SER A 141 9.38 -7.72 -20.62
N ILE A 142 8.77 -6.55 -20.56
CA ILE A 142 9.24 -5.41 -19.76
C ILE A 142 9.52 -5.82 -18.30
N GLY A 143 10.60 -5.32 -17.73
CA GLY A 143 11.05 -5.66 -16.37
C GLY A 143 11.75 -7.03 -16.24
N LYS A 144 11.96 -7.74 -17.37
CA LYS A 144 12.71 -9.00 -17.42
C LYS A 144 13.95 -8.89 -18.29
N GLN A 145 14.86 -9.84 -18.09
CA GLN A 145 16.04 -9.99 -18.93
C GLN A 145 16.28 -11.48 -19.26
N THR A 146 17.01 -11.73 -20.31
CA THR A 146 17.43 -13.08 -20.67
C THR A 146 18.92 -13.12 -21.00
N VAL A 147 19.61 -14.19 -20.56
CA VAL A 147 21.08 -14.32 -20.72
C VAL A 147 21.38 -14.61 -22.19
N LEU A 148 22.34 -13.88 -22.77
CA LEU A 148 22.75 -14.04 -24.16
C LEU A 148 24.00 -14.90 -24.32
N PRO A 149 24.14 -15.66 -25.44
CA PRO A 149 25.40 -16.27 -25.80
C PRO A 149 26.50 -15.22 -26.04
N PRO A 150 27.78 -15.52 -25.75
CA PRO A 150 28.37 -16.77 -25.28
C PRO A 150 28.53 -16.87 -23.75
N SER A 151 27.61 -16.33 -22.96
CA SER A 151 27.61 -16.39 -21.49
C SER A 151 27.65 -17.83 -20.97
N ILE A 152 28.15 -18.00 -19.73
CA ILE A 152 28.21 -19.29 -19.06
C ILE A 152 27.03 -19.46 -18.09
N HIS A 153 26.28 -20.53 -18.25
CA HIS A 153 25.18 -20.91 -17.36
C HIS A 153 25.70 -21.32 -15.96
N PRO A 154 24.93 -21.21 -14.87
CA PRO A 154 25.32 -21.69 -13.55
C PRO A 154 25.80 -23.15 -13.49
N SER A 155 25.26 -24.02 -14.37
CA SER A 155 25.71 -25.42 -14.52
C SER A 155 27.08 -25.59 -15.22
N GLY A 156 27.72 -24.52 -15.63
CA GLY A 156 28.97 -24.54 -16.39
C GLY A 156 28.82 -24.70 -17.91
N LYS A 157 27.60 -24.93 -18.43
CA LYS A 157 27.35 -25.00 -19.88
C LYS A 157 27.32 -23.59 -20.47
N GLU A 158 27.82 -23.46 -21.69
CA GLU A 158 27.73 -22.20 -22.45
C GLU A 158 26.37 -22.00 -23.08
N TYR A 159 25.83 -20.78 -23.04
CA TYR A 159 24.69 -20.39 -23.85
C TYR A 159 25.09 -20.33 -25.33
N ARG A 160 24.28 -20.91 -26.23
CA ARG A 160 24.55 -20.94 -27.65
C ARG A 160 23.32 -20.59 -28.47
N TRP A 161 23.53 -19.99 -29.63
CA TRP A 161 22.48 -19.84 -30.64
C TRP A 161 22.11 -21.20 -31.25
N LEU A 162 20.84 -21.44 -31.44
CA LEU A 162 20.30 -22.65 -32.09
C LEU A 162 20.03 -22.42 -33.59
N THR A 163 19.96 -21.16 -34.01
CA THR A 163 19.64 -20.72 -35.35
C THR A 163 20.85 -20.06 -35.99
N GLN A 164 20.88 -20.02 -37.34
CA GLN A 164 21.93 -19.32 -38.09
C GLN A 164 21.85 -17.80 -37.88
N GLN A 165 20.61 -17.27 -37.77
CA GLN A 165 20.37 -15.89 -37.42
C GLN A 165 20.51 -15.69 -35.90
N THR A 166 21.04 -14.55 -35.52
CA THR A 166 21.21 -14.09 -34.14
C THR A 166 20.68 -12.67 -34.01
N LEU A 167 20.54 -12.17 -32.79
CA LEU A 167 20.14 -10.77 -32.57
C LEU A 167 21.16 -9.76 -33.18
N LEU A 168 22.40 -10.16 -33.41
CA LEU A 168 23.41 -9.31 -34.07
C LEU A 168 23.30 -9.31 -35.60
N THR A 169 22.72 -10.35 -36.20
CA THR A 169 22.66 -10.53 -37.66
C THR A 169 21.31 -10.23 -38.27
N ILE A 170 20.21 -10.32 -37.48
CA ILE A 170 18.86 -10.02 -37.96
C ILE A 170 18.54 -8.52 -37.82
N ASP A 171 17.67 -7.98 -38.69
CA ASP A 171 16.97 -6.75 -38.42
C ASP A 171 15.86 -6.99 -37.40
N LYS A 172 15.72 -6.12 -36.39
CA LYS A 172 14.66 -6.24 -35.37
C LYS A 172 13.26 -6.28 -35.99
N ASN A 173 13.09 -5.59 -37.13
CA ASN A 173 11.82 -5.55 -37.84
C ASN A 173 11.44 -6.88 -38.52
N ASP A 174 12.39 -7.79 -38.67
CA ASP A 174 12.16 -9.11 -39.25
C ASP A 174 11.81 -10.17 -38.18
N LEU A 175 11.85 -9.81 -36.89
CA LEU A 175 11.36 -10.70 -35.84
C LEU A 175 9.83 -10.82 -35.94
N PRO A 176 9.25 -12.01 -35.73
CA PRO A 176 7.82 -12.20 -35.77
C PRO A 176 7.15 -11.51 -34.56
N GLU A 177 5.87 -11.21 -34.74
CA GLU A 177 5.03 -10.71 -33.63
C GLU A 177 4.30 -11.86 -32.95
N LEU A 178 4.28 -11.86 -31.63
CA LEU A 178 3.48 -12.78 -30.84
C LEU A 178 2.13 -12.12 -30.52
N THR A 179 1.05 -12.62 -31.14
CA THR A 179 -0.29 -12.08 -30.88
C THR A 179 -0.78 -12.42 -29.47
N GLY A 180 -1.66 -11.58 -28.91
CA GLY A 180 -2.27 -11.85 -27.62
C GLY A 180 -2.97 -13.21 -27.55
N THR A 181 -3.65 -13.59 -28.65
CA THR A 181 -4.32 -14.90 -28.78
C THR A 181 -3.33 -16.07 -28.74
N ALA A 182 -2.20 -15.97 -29.44
CA ALA A 182 -1.16 -17.01 -29.43
C ALA A 182 -0.53 -17.13 -28.02
N LEU A 183 -0.31 -16.00 -27.35
CA LEU A 183 0.18 -15.99 -25.97
C LEU A 183 -0.81 -16.64 -25.00
N ASP A 184 -2.09 -16.33 -25.09
CA ASP A 184 -3.12 -16.92 -24.23
C ASP A 184 -3.29 -18.42 -24.47
N GLN A 185 -3.23 -18.88 -25.72
CA GLN A 185 -3.23 -20.30 -26.07
C GLN A 185 -1.99 -21.02 -25.53
N LEU A 186 -0.82 -20.41 -25.63
CA LEU A 186 0.43 -20.93 -25.09
C LEU A 186 0.35 -21.11 -23.57
N LEU A 187 -0.17 -20.10 -22.87
CA LEU A 187 -0.33 -20.15 -21.43
C LEU A 187 -1.40 -21.18 -21.00
N ALA A 188 -2.44 -21.36 -21.82
CA ALA A 188 -3.50 -22.35 -21.57
C ALA A 188 -3.01 -23.81 -21.69
N LEU A 189 -1.94 -24.06 -22.47
CA LEU A 189 -1.36 -25.40 -22.63
C LEU A 189 -0.87 -26.01 -21.31
N PHE A 190 -0.43 -25.17 -20.37
CA PHE A 190 0.10 -25.57 -19.06
C PHE A 190 -0.93 -25.43 -17.91
N ARG A 191 -2.16 -24.96 -18.22
CA ARG A 191 -3.22 -24.94 -17.23
C ARG A 191 -3.73 -26.37 -16.98
N PRO A 192 -4.05 -26.74 -15.71
CA PRO A 192 -4.62 -28.05 -15.41
C PRO A 192 -5.87 -28.33 -16.24
N LYS A 193 -5.99 -29.54 -16.79
CA LYS A 193 -7.13 -29.97 -17.64
C LYS A 193 -8.48 -30.09 -16.90
N THR A 194 -8.63 -29.62 -15.72
CA THR A 194 -9.89 -29.53 -14.96
C THR A 194 -10.75 -28.33 -15.35
N TYR A 195 -10.34 -27.56 -16.35
CA TYR A 195 -11.15 -26.47 -16.90
C TYR A 195 -12.05 -27.03 -18.02
N ILE A 196 -13.30 -27.35 -17.69
CA ILE A 196 -14.35 -27.63 -18.68
C ILE A 196 -14.60 -26.31 -19.43
N GLU A 197 -14.26 -26.27 -20.71
CA GLU A 197 -14.66 -25.19 -21.62
C GLU A 197 -16.18 -25.01 -21.57
N LYS A 198 -16.65 -24.01 -20.84
CA LYS A 198 -17.99 -23.47 -21.07
C LYS A 198 -17.93 -22.67 -22.36
N LYS A 199 -18.59 -23.18 -23.41
CA LYS A 199 -19.01 -22.37 -24.58
C LYS A 199 -19.55 -21.06 -24.05
N GLN A 200 -18.97 -19.95 -24.51
CA GLN A 200 -19.50 -18.61 -24.32
C GLN A 200 -20.89 -18.55 -24.98
N VAL A 201 -21.90 -18.72 -24.16
CA VAL A 201 -23.21 -18.13 -24.44
C VAL A 201 -23.12 -16.74 -23.83
N ALA A 202 -23.23 -15.72 -24.68
CA ALA A 202 -23.30 -14.34 -24.26
C ALA A 202 -24.50 -14.18 -23.31
N ILE A 203 -24.24 -14.09 -22.02
CA ILE A 203 -25.23 -13.71 -21.02
C ILE A 203 -25.07 -12.21 -20.85
N PRO A 204 -26.15 -11.41 -20.99
CA PRO A 204 -26.12 -10.00 -20.68
C PRO A 204 -25.69 -9.85 -19.21
N GLN A 205 -24.74 -8.94 -18.92
CA GLN A 205 -24.44 -8.53 -17.57
C GLN A 205 -25.68 -7.84 -17.01
N VAL A 206 -26.42 -8.56 -16.19
CA VAL A 206 -27.42 -7.99 -15.30
C VAL A 206 -26.72 -7.92 -13.93
N GLU A 207 -26.46 -6.72 -13.45
CA GLU A 207 -26.13 -6.48 -12.06
C GLU A 207 -27.28 -7.01 -11.22
N ILE A 208 -27.05 -8.12 -10.52
CA ILE A 208 -28.00 -8.67 -9.56
C ILE A 208 -27.76 -7.93 -8.25
N GLU A 209 -28.69 -7.08 -7.87
CA GLU A 209 -28.82 -6.60 -6.50
C GLU A 209 -28.81 -7.80 -5.54
N ARG A 210 -27.93 -7.75 -4.51
CA ARG A 210 -27.78 -8.80 -3.51
C ARG A 210 -29.07 -8.98 -2.72
N PRO A 211 -29.73 -10.12 -2.76
CA PRO A 211 -30.90 -10.35 -1.91
C PRO A 211 -30.44 -10.65 -0.48
N TYR A 212 -31.14 -10.08 0.46
CA TYR A 212 -31.16 -10.17 1.91
C TYR A 212 -30.45 -11.39 2.54
N ILE A 213 -29.52 -11.09 3.47
CA ILE A 213 -28.55 -12.02 4.07
C ILE A 213 -29.20 -13.18 4.87
N GLU A 214 -30.33 -12.96 5.53
CA GLU A 214 -30.96 -13.97 6.41
C GLU A 214 -31.55 -15.18 5.66
N ASN A 215 -32.17 -15.00 4.52
CA ASN A 215 -32.70 -16.11 3.71
C ASN A 215 -31.58 -16.94 3.06
N ASN A 216 -30.46 -16.33 2.72
CA ASN A 216 -29.33 -17.03 2.10
C ASN A 216 -28.56 -17.90 3.09
N LEU A 217 -28.52 -17.56 4.39
CA LEU A 217 -27.83 -18.31 5.42
C LEU A 217 -28.51 -19.67 5.68
N GLU A 218 -29.83 -19.70 5.83
CA GLU A 218 -30.58 -20.94 6.04
C GLU A 218 -30.54 -21.83 4.80
N MET A 219 -30.66 -21.25 3.61
CA MET A 219 -30.52 -21.98 2.33
C MET A 219 -29.10 -22.59 2.19
N ALA A 220 -28.06 -21.88 2.59
CA ALA A 220 -26.68 -22.39 2.54
C ALA A 220 -26.47 -23.52 3.54
N LYS A 221 -27.02 -23.42 4.75
CA LYS A 221 -27.00 -24.49 5.76
C LYS A 221 -27.68 -25.74 5.23
N GLU A 222 -28.82 -25.59 4.58
CA GLU A 222 -29.56 -26.71 3.98
C GLU A 222 -28.76 -27.31 2.81
N ALA A 223 -28.25 -26.48 1.88
CA ALA A 223 -27.42 -26.92 0.75
C ALA A 223 -26.19 -27.72 1.19
N LEU A 224 -25.52 -27.29 2.27
CA LEU A 224 -24.37 -27.99 2.85
C LEU A 224 -24.69 -29.40 3.34
N THR A 225 -25.96 -29.71 3.66
CA THR A 225 -26.35 -31.08 4.07
C THR A 225 -26.33 -32.07 2.90
N PHE A 226 -26.34 -31.60 1.66
CA PHE A 226 -26.27 -32.40 0.43
C PHE A 226 -24.85 -32.58 -0.11
N ILE A 227 -23.85 -31.89 0.48
CA ILE A 227 -22.47 -31.99 0.04
C ILE A 227 -21.69 -32.78 1.10
N ASP A 228 -21.13 -33.92 0.69
CA ASP A 228 -20.28 -34.73 1.56
C ASP A 228 -18.93 -34.03 1.77
N PRO A 229 -18.55 -33.68 3.03
CA PRO A 229 -17.27 -33.03 3.32
C PRO A 229 -16.05 -33.90 3.01
N ASP A 230 -16.21 -35.22 2.87
CA ASP A 230 -15.14 -36.17 2.53
C ASP A 230 -15.04 -36.48 1.03
N GLN A 231 -15.88 -35.87 0.18
CA GLN A 231 -15.97 -36.18 -1.25
C GLN A 231 -14.65 -36.00 -1.99
N SER A 232 -14.06 -34.81 -1.94
CA SER A 232 -12.71 -34.53 -2.45
C SER A 232 -12.10 -33.30 -1.78
N TYR A 233 -10.78 -33.20 -1.79
CA TYR A 233 -10.09 -32.02 -1.26
C TYR A 233 -10.44 -30.74 -2.06
N ASP A 234 -10.58 -30.86 -3.38
CA ASP A 234 -10.94 -29.73 -4.24
C ASP A 234 -12.36 -29.25 -4.00
N THR A 235 -13.32 -30.15 -3.80
CA THR A 235 -14.70 -29.82 -3.41
C THR A 235 -14.71 -29.12 -2.05
N TRP A 236 -13.93 -29.61 -1.09
CA TRP A 236 -13.81 -29.04 0.23
C TRP A 236 -13.27 -27.60 0.19
N ILE A 237 -12.26 -27.33 -0.66
CA ILE A 237 -11.74 -25.98 -0.91
C ILE A 237 -12.78 -25.09 -1.59
N GLN A 238 -13.51 -25.59 -2.59
CA GLN A 238 -14.54 -24.83 -3.31
C GLN A 238 -15.68 -24.40 -2.39
N VAL A 239 -16.12 -25.29 -1.50
CA VAL A 239 -17.13 -24.98 -0.48
C VAL A 239 -16.62 -23.89 0.45
N GLY A 240 -15.38 -24.01 0.94
CA GLY A 240 -14.78 -23.00 1.81
C GLY A 240 -14.66 -21.61 1.17
N LEU A 241 -14.22 -21.54 -0.10
CA LEU A 241 -14.15 -20.31 -0.85
C LEU A 241 -15.53 -19.70 -1.12
N ALA A 242 -16.53 -20.54 -1.47
CA ALA A 242 -17.89 -20.09 -1.68
C ALA A 242 -18.54 -19.53 -0.40
N LEU A 243 -18.29 -20.15 0.74
CA LEU A 243 -18.76 -19.67 2.05
C LEU A 243 -18.04 -18.39 2.49
N GLN A 244 -16.74 -18.27 2.18
CA GLN A 244 -15.97 -17.06 2.48
C GLN A 244 -16.44 -15.87 1.63
N GLU A 245 -16.74 -16.11 0.35
CA GLU A 245 -17.28 -15.07 -0.55
C GLU A 245 -18.69 -14.65 -0.15
N GLY A 246 -19.56 -15.62 0.16
CA GLY A 246 -20.98 -15.35 0.42
C GLY A 246 -21.29 -14.81 1.82
N PHE A 247 -20.54 -15.23 2.85
CA PHE A 247 -20.83 -14.93 4.28
C PHE A 247 -19.65 -14.30 5.03
N GLY A 248 -18.53 -14.06 4.33
CA GLY A 248 -17.36 -13.42 4.91
C GLY A 248 -16.55 -14.30 5.87
N PRO A 249 -15.51 -13.70 6.50
CA PRO A 249 -14.49 -14.46 7.24
C PRO A 249 -14.94 -15.02 8.59
N ILE A 250 -16.05 -14.54 9.16
CA ILE A 250 -16.56 -15.00 10.46
C ILE A 250 -17.64 -16.05 10.23
N THR A 251 -18.80 -15.66 9.73
CA THR A 251 -19.95 -16.55 9.51
C THR A 251 -19.63 -17.66 8.51
N GLY A 252 -18.90 -17.34 7.42
CA GLY A 252 -18.46 -18.36 6.46
C GLY A 252 -17.49 -19.38 7.08
N CYS A 253 -16.62 -18.95 8.01
CA CYS A 253 -15.72 -19.84 8.75
C CYS A 253 -16.48 -20.77 9.69
N GLU A 254 -17.47 -20.28 10.40
CA GLU A 254 -18.32 -21.08 11.28
C GLU A 254 -19.06 -22.15 10.49
N LEU A 255 -19.74 -21.78 9.40
CA LEU A 255 -20.42 -22.73 8.52
C LEU A 255 -19.48 -23.78 7.95
N PHE A 256 -18.27 -23.37 7.55
CA PHE A 256 -17.26 -24.27 7.00
C PHE A 256 -16.76 -25.29 8.03
N ILE A 257 -16.55 -24.87 9.28
CA ILE A 257 -16.15 -25.73 10.39
C ILE A 257 -17.28 -26.72 10.72
N ASP A 258 -18.52 -26.22 10.87
CA ASP A 258 -19.68 -27.03 11.22
C ASP A 258 -20.00 -28.10 10.14
N TRP A 259 -19.80 -27.76 8.87
CA TRP A 259 -19.93 -28.68 7.76
C TRP A 259 -18.77 -29.69 7.72
N SER A 260 -17.52 -29.23 7.80
CA SER A 260 -16.32 -30.08 7.77
C SER A 260 -16.28 -31.07 8.94
N ALA A 261 -16.80 -30.68 10.12
CA ALA A 261 -16.83 -31.51 11.33
C ALA A 261 -17.71 -32.76 11.16
N LYS A 262 -18.55 -32.82 10.15
CA LYS A 262 -19.37 -34.00 9.82
C LYS A 262 -18.60 -35.06 9.02
N GLY A 263 -17.43 -34.71 8.48
CA GLY A 263 -16.58 -35.62 7.72
C GLY A 263 -15.62 -36.43 8.58
N ALA A 264 -15.28 -37.63 8.11
CA ALA A 264 -14.32 -38.51 8.79
C ALA A 264 -12.86 -37.99 8.72
N LYS A 265 -12.59 -37.08 7.77
CA LYS A 265 -11.26 -36.46 7.57
C LYS A 265 -11.08 -35.14 8.35
N PHE A 266 -12.00 -34.80 9.22
CA PHE A 266 -11.91 -33.56 10.01
C PHE A 266 -10.74 -33.61 11.00
N ASP A 267 -9.76 -32.74 10.79
CA ASP A 267 -8.51 -32.66 11.55
C ASP A 267 -8.55 -31.60 12.69
N GLY A 268 -9.76 -31.23 13.10
CA GLY A 268 -10.00 -30.31 14.21
C GLY A 268 -10.24 -28.85 13.81
N ILE A 269 -10.88 -28.12 14.74
CA ILE A 269 -11.31 -26.72 14.52
C ILE A 269 -10.13 -25.81 14.18
N ALA A 270 -8.97 -25.99 14.84
CA ALA A 270 -7.82 -25.13 14.66
C ALA A 270 -7.22 -25.23 13.25
N GLU A 271 -7.05 -26.44 12.70
CA GLU A 271 -6.52 -26.66 11.36
C GLU A 271 -7.54 -26.25 10.28
N CYS A 272 -8.82 -26.50 10.48
CA CYS A 272 -9.89 -26.05 9.61
C CYS A 272 -9.96 -24.52 9.53
N THR A 273 -9.89 -23.83 10.67
CA THR A 273 -9.86 -22.36 10.75
C THR A 273 -8.62 -21.78 10.06
N LYS A 274 -7.45 -22.38 10.29
CA LYS A 274 -6.19 -21.96 9.67
C LYS A 274 -6.27 -22.10 8.15
N LYS A 275 -6.85 -23.19 7.66
CA LYS A 275 -7.03 -23.43 6.24
C LYS A 275 -8.02 -22.44 5.62
N PHE A 276 -9.17 -22.21 6.24
CA PHE A 276 -10.16 -21.25 5.79
C PHE A 276 -9.57 -19.82 5.66
N ARG A 277 -8.78 -19.40 6.64
CA ARG A 277 -8.07 -18.11 6.61
C ARG A 277 -6.96 -18.02 5.56
N SER A 278 -6.50 -19.14 5.04
CA SER A 278 -5.50 -19.18 3.96
C SER A 278 -6.10 -19.07 2.56
N PHE A 279 -7.42 -19.06 2.43
CA PHE A 279 -8.10 -18.89 1.16
C PHE A 279 -7.90 -17.44 0.67
N HIS A 280 -7.38 -17.27 -0.52
CA HIS A 280 -7.14 -15.98 -1.13
C HIS A 280 -7.69 -15.99 -2.55
N ASP A 281 -8.37 -14.91 -2.91
CA ASP A 281 -8.81 -14.55 -4.26
C ASP A 281 -9.76 -15.58 -4.94
N PRO A 282 -11.04 -15.57 -4.59
CA PRO A 282 -12.05 -16.47 -5.18
C PRO A 282 -12.57 -15.98 -6.55
N ARG A 283 -11.73 -15.39 -7.42
CA ARG A 283 -12.16 -14.69 -8.67
C ARG A 283 -13.21 -15.40 -9.51
N GLU A 284 -13.41 -16.71 -9.33
CA GLU A 284 -14.35 -17.50 -10.08
C GLU A 284 -15.28 -18.38 -9.22
N ILE A 285 -15.12 -18.37 -7.88
CA ILE A 285 -15.92 -19.16 -6.95
C ILE A 285 -16.80 -18.21 -6.14
N THR A 286 -18.10 -18.36 -6.28
CA THR A 286 -19.10 -17.55 -5.58
C THR A 286 -20.04 -18.44 -4.78
N LEU A 287 -20.90 -17.84 -3.96
CA LEU A 287 -21.95 -18.59 -3.24
C LEU A 287 -22.80 -19.46 -4.18
N ALA A 288 -22.97 -19.07 -5.44
CA ALA A 288 -23.62 -19.87 -6.46
C ALA A 288 -22.93 -21.24 -6.70
N THR A 289 -21.62 -21.33 -6.47
CA THR A 289 -20.85 -22.58 -6.57
C THR A 289 -21.28 -23.58 -5.49
N LEU A 290 -21.59 -23.12 -4.27
CA LEU A 290 -22.13 -23.95 -3.19
C LEU A 290 -23.45 -24.60 -3.64
N PHE A 291 -24.39 -23.81 -4.13
CA PHE A 291 -25.69 -24.31 -4.58
C PHE A 291 -25.58 -25.22 -5.80
N PHE A 292 -24.62 -24.96 -6.70
CA PHE A 292 -24.34 -25.82 -7.83
C PHE A 292 -23.84 -27.20 -7.37
N LEU A 293 -22.91 -27.25 -6.44
CA LEU A 293 -22.40 -28.49 -5.84
C LEU A 293 -23.50 -29.26 -5.12
N ALA A 294 -24.34 -28.56 -4.35
CA ALA A 294 -25.47 -29.16 -3.67
C ALA A 294 -26.50 -29.76 -4.64
N LYS A 295 -26.83 -29.06 -5.73
CA LYS A 295 -27.74 -29.56 -6.78
C LYS A 295 -27.21 -30.80 -7.49
N GLN A 296 -25.91 -30.92 -7.70
CA GLN A 296 -25.29 -32.13 -8.24
C GLN A 296 -25.49 -33.34 -7.30
N ASN A 297 -25.72 -33.09 -6.02
CA ASN A 297 -25.95 -34.13 -5.01
C ASN A 297 -27.43 -34.22 -4.56
N GLY A 298 -28.37 -33.71 -5.36
CA GLY A 298 -29.81 -33.88 -5.15
C GLY A 298 -30.50 -32.78 -4.34
N TYR A 299 -29.84 -31.67 -4.07
CA TYR A 299 -30.48 -30.49 -3.48
C TYR A 299 -31.51 -29.93 -4.47
N VAL A 300 -32.76 -29.93 -4.06
CA VAL A 300 -33.86 -29.26 -4.76
C VAL A 300 -34.13 -28.00 -3.97
N GLY A 301 -33.53 -26.86 -4.38
CA GLY A 301 -33.84 -25.57 -3.77
C GLY A 301 -35.33 -25.26 -3.93
N PRO A 302 -35.84 -24.23 -3.22
CA PRO A 302 -37.23 -23.82 -3.36
C PRO A 302 -37.57 -23.63 -4.84
N ASP A 303 -38.70 -24.20 -5.24
CA ASP A 303 -39.16 -24.34 -6.61
C ASP A 303 -38.90 -23.08 -7.45
N GLU A 304 -38.45 -23.36 -8.69
CA GLU A 304 -38.21 -22.45 -9.79
C GLU A 304 -38.55 -20.97 -9.48
N PHE A 305 -37.51 -20.15 -9.43
CA PHE A 305 -37.68 -18.70 -9.53
C PHE A 305 -38.76 -18.42 -10.58
N ASP A 306 -39.88 -17.90 -10.19
CA ASP A 306 -40.88 -17.40 -11.11
C ASP A 306 -40.26 -16.21 -11.87
N LEU A 307 -39.57 -16.56 -12.96
CA LEU A 307 -38.91 -15.62 -13.85
C LEU A 307 -39.88 -14.57 -14.40
N ALA A 308 -41.19 -14.88 -14.42
CA ALA A 308 -42.25 -13.94 -14.82
C ALA A 308 -42.52 -12.90 -13.72
N ALA A 309 -42.56 -13.32 -12.44
CA ALA A 309 -42.72 -12.40 -11.30
C ALA A 309 -41.45 -11.54 -11.08
N ILE A 310 -40.26 -12.10 -11.33
CA ILE A 310 -38.99 -11.35 -11.30
C ILE A 310 -38.93 -10.34 -12.43
N ARG A 311 -39.32 -10.72 -13.66
CA ARG A 311 -39.38 -9.79 -14.80
C ARG A 311 -40.41 -8.70 -14.59
N ALA A 312 -41.58 -9.01 -14.04
CA ALA A 312 -42.60 -8.00 -13.73
C ALA A 312 -42.14 -7.00 -12.65
N LYS A 313 -41.41 -7.48 -11.61
CA LYS A 313 -40.76 -6.61 -10.60
C LYS A 313 -39.60 -5.81 -11.18
N ALA A 314 -38.81 -6.40 -12.07
CA ALA A 314 -37.70 -5.72 -12.76
C ALA A 314 -38.26 -4.62 -13.71
N GLU A 315 -39.33 -4.88 -14.47
CA GLU A 315 -40.00 -3.87 -15.30
C GLU A 315 -40.62 -2.72 -14.48
N GLN A 316 -41.10 -3.04 -13.27
CA GLN A 316 -41.61 -2.03 -12.35
C GLN A 316 -40.47 -1.22 -11.70
N GLY A 317 -39.35 -1.88 -11.43
CA GLY A 317 -38.08 -1.26 -11.00
C GLY A 317 -37.47 -0.39 -12.10
N GLU A 318 -37.43 -0.86 -13.35
CA GLU A 318 -36.98 -0.06 -14.51
C GLU A 318 -37.85 1.17 -14.76
N LYS A 319 -39.13 1.08 -14.57
CA LYS A 319 -40.04 2.28 -14.65
C LYS A 319 -39.75 3.28 -13.54
N LEU A 320 -39.48 2.80 -12.32
CA LEU A 320 -39.06 3.65 -11.19
C LEU A 320 -37.67 4.22 -11.39
N LEU A 321 -36.71 3.42 -11.89
CA LEU A 321 -35.35 3.86 -12.25
C LEU A 321 -35.38 4.86 -13.42
N THR A 322 -36.24 4.66 -14.42
CA THR A 322 -36.37 5.59 -15.56
C THR A 322 -37.04 6.91 -15.13
N LEU A 323 -37.98 6.87 -14.18
CA LEU A 323 -38.51 8.09 -13.55
C LEU A 323 -37.44 8.79 -12.68
N TRP A 324 -36.64 8.03 -11.99
CA TRP A 324 -35.57 8.53 -11.13
C TRP A 324 -34.40 9.07 -11.97
N ALA A 325 -33.99 8.37 -13.04
CA ALA A 325 -32.95 8.80 -13.98
C ALA A 325 -33.31 10.07 -14.77
N LYS A 326 -34.61 10.34 -14.98
CA LYS A 326 -35.07 11.61 -15.57
C LYS A 326 -35.09 12.79 -14.60
N THR A 327 -34.91 12.55 -13.30
CA THR A 327 -34.89 13.57 -12.26
C THR A 327 -33.52 13.86 -11.69
N VAL A 328 -32.48 13.05 -12.01
CA VAL A 328 -31.14 13.22 -11.43
C VAL A 328 -30.05 12.94 -12.48
N GLU A 329 -29.79 13.93 -13.35
CA GLU A 329 -28.47 14.10 -13.95
C GLU A 329 -27.59 14.94 -13.01
N VAL A 330 -27.23 14.39 -11.88
CA VAL A 330 -26.05 14.77 -11.10
C VAL A 330 -25.61 13.49 -10.42
N LYS A 331 -24.44 12.93 -10.79
CA LYS A 331 -23.74 11.99 -9.92
C LYS A 331 -23.63 12.69 -8.57
N PRO A 332 -24.16 12.14 -7.45
CA PRO A 332 -23.92 12.74 -6.16
C PRO A 332 -22.39 12.67 -5.97
N ASP A 333 -21.79 13.83 -5.93
CA ASP A 333 -20.45 13.97 -5.36
C ASP A 333 -20.62 13.49 -3.92
N VAL A 334 -20.16 12.28 -3.58
CA VAL A 334 -20.23 11.78 -2.20
C VAL A 334 -19.28 12.67 -1.43
N THR A 335 -19.86 13.69 -0.83
CA THR A 335 -19.13 14.69 -0.04
C THR A 335 -18.78 14.04 1.29
N ILE A 336 -17.48 13.97 1.57
CA ILE A 336 -16.91 13.56 2.89
C ILE A 336 -17.44 14.50 4.01
N GLY A 337 -18.13 15.55 3.66
CA GLY A 337 -18.67 16.58 4.52
C GLY A 337 -18.27 17.98 4.07
N ASN A 338 -18.86 18.99 4.69
CA ASN A 338 -18.51 20.39 4.47
C ASN A 338 -17.37 20.76 5.43
N ARG A 339 -16.28 21.37 4.94
CA ARG A 339 -15.11 21.76 5.74
C ARG A 339 -15.48 22.60 6.97
N GLU A 340 -16.36 23.60 6.82
CA GLU A 340 -16.76 24.48 7.91
C GLU A 340 -17.61 23.78 8.98
N GLU A 341 -18.44 22.83 8.57
CA GLU A 341 -19.24 22.01 9.50
C GLU A 341 -18.33 21.07 10.29
N LEU A 342 -17.40 20.37 9.60
CA LEU A 342 -16.42 19.52 10.25
C LEU A 342 -15.56 20.31 11.23
N LYS A 343 -15.08 21.49 10.83
CA LYS A 343 -14.31 22.39 11.68
C LYS A 343 -15.05 22.77 12.96
N LYS A 344 -16.35 23.09 12.88
CA LYS A 344 -17.17 23.39 14.06
C LYS A 344 -17.25 22.22 15.03
N ILE A 345 -17.34 20.99 14.53
CA ILE A 345 -17.40 19.80 15.38
C ILE A 345 -16.04 19.52 16.03
N ILE A 346 -14.96 19.51 15.25
CA ILE A 346 -13.63 19.14 15.77
C ILE A 346 -13.07 20.16 16.75
N THR A 347 -13.44 21.45 16.62
CA THR A 347 -13.03 22.50 17.58
C THR A 347 -13.88 22.52 18.86
N GLN A 348 -14.77 21.55 19.01
CA GLN A 348 -15.48 21.25 20.26
C GLN A 348 -15.14 19.82 20.75
N PRO A 349 -13.88 19.57 21.10
CA PRO A 349 -13.46 18.24 21.51
C PRO A 349 -14.11 17.81 22.83
N VAL A 350 -14.14 16.50 23.05
CA VAL A 350 -14.73 15.88 24.23
C VAL A 350 -13.65 15.19 25.10
N GLY A 351 -14.04 14.76 26.28
CA GLY A 351 -13.17 14.05 27.22
C GLY A 351 -11.90 14.82 27.58
N ALA A 352 -10.80 14.11 27.77
CA ALA A 352 -9.53 14.74 28.15
C ALA A 352 -8.95 15.64 27.05
N ILE A 353 -9.34 15.42 25.79
CA ILE A 353 -8.89 16.28 24.67
C ILE A 353 -9.35 17.73 24.94
N LYS A 354 -10.55 17.90 25.46
CA LYS A 354 -11.07 19.25 25.78
C LYS A 354 -10.23 19.97 26.83
N MET A 355 -9.82 19.28 27.89
CA MET A 355 -9.01 19.91 28.94
C MET A 355 -7.67 20.42 28.38
N VAL A 356 -7.00 19.61 27.60
CA VAL A 356 -5.71 19.95 27.00
C VAL A 356 -5.86 21.03 25.92
N TYR A 357 -6.92 20.97 25.13
CA TYR A 357 -7.24 21.96 24.11
C TYR A 357 -7.50 23.35 24.73
N ASP A 358 -8.29 23.40 25.78
CA ASP A 358 -8.60 24.64 26.48
C ASP A 358 -7.33 25.29 27.05
N TRP A 359 -6.43 24.50 27.65
CA TRP A 359 -5.14 24.97 28.13
C TRP A 359 -4.25 25.49 26.99
N ILE A 360 -4.09 24.73 25.89
CA ILE A 360 -3.29 25.14 24.73
C ILE A 360 -3.80 26.48 24.20
N ARG A 361 -5.10 26.67 24.08
CA ARG A 361 -5.69 27.94 23.62
C ARG A 361 -5.38 29.09 24.57
N LYS A 362 -5.39 28.85 25.88
CA LYS A 362 -5.11 29.85 26.89
C LYS A 362 -3.67 30.36 26.80
N VAL A 363 -2.71 29.45 26.59
CA VAL A 363 -1.28 29.79 26.57
C VAL A 363 -0.74 30.09 25.16
N SER A 364 -1.55 30.02 24.14
CA SER A 364 -1.12 30.32 22.77
C SER A 364 -1.34 31.79 22.43
N PRO A 365 -0.33 32.52 21.91
CA PRO A 365 -0.44 33.92 21.54
C PRO A 365 -1.41 34.21 20.39
N VAL A 366 -1.80 33.16 19.69
CA VAL A 366 -2.79 33.20 18.61
C VAL A 366 -3.75 32.01 18.70
N TYR A 367 -5.01 32.23 18.39
CA TYR A 367 -5.98 31.17 18.23
C TYR A 367 -5.80 30.49 16.86
N GLN A 368 -5.36 29.27 16.87
CA GLN A 368 -5.38 28.37 15.72
C GLN A 368 -6.00 27.03 16.16
N ASP A 369 -7.32 27.03 16.21
CA ASP A 369 -8.10 25.97 16.85
C ASP A 369 -7.87 24.59 16.24
N LEU A 370 -7.69 24.50 14.93
CA LEU A 370 -7.39 23.23 14.23
C LEU A 370 -6.08 22.60 14.70
N PHE A 371 -5.04 23.40 14.86
CA PHE A 371 -3.76 22.89 15.36
C PHE A 371 -3.81 22.64 16.87
N SER A 372 -4.55 23.45 17.61
CA SER A 372 -4.73 23.26 19.06
C SER A 372 -5.42 21.93 19.37
N VAL A 373 -6.44 21.55 18.61
CA VAL A 373 -7.11 20.25 18.78
C VAL A 373 -6.23 19.09 18.31
N ALA A 374 -5.45 19.25 17.26
CA ALA A 374 -4.49 18.23 16.78
C ALA A 374 -3.41 17.97 17.85
N ALA A 375 -2.84 19.02 18.43
CA ALA A 375 -1.87 18.94 19.52
C ALA A 375 -2.47 18.27 20.76
N ALA A 376 -3.66 18.70 21.19
CA ALA A 376 -4.35 18.11 22.34
C ALA A 376 -4.63 16.62 22.13
N THR A 377 -5.07 16.23 20.94
CA THR A 377 -5.32 14.81 20.58
C THR A 377 -4.05 13.99 20.67
N SER A 378 -2.92 14.50 20.17
CA SER A 378 -1.63 13.80 20.25
C SER A 378 -1.15 13.62 21.70
N LEU A 379 -1.31 14.64 22.54
CA LEU A 379 -0.94 14.59 23.95
C LEU A 379 -1.80 13.60 24.73
N VAL A 380 -3.13 13.64 24.55
CA VAL A 380 -4.04 12.69 25.22
C VAL A 380 -3.80 11.25 24.76
N SER A 381 -3.43 11.04 23.50
CA SER A 381 -3.00 9.73 23.02
C SER A 381 -1.77 9.22 23.78
N ALA A 382 -0.82 10.12 24.08
CA ALA A 382 0.32 9.77 24.93
C ALA A 382 -0.10 9.50 26.39
N PHE A 383 -1.13 10.17 26.91
CA PHE A 383 -1.65 9.91 28.27
C PHE A 383 -2.20 8.50 28.40
N TYR A 384 -2.90 8.01 27.38
CA TYR A 384 -3.59 6.72 27.37
C TYR A 384 -2.72 5.55 26.92
N GLY A 385 -1.54 5.82 26.39
CA GLY A 385 -0.59 4.78 26.00
C GLY A 385 -0.34 3.80 27.15
N HIS A 386 -0.48 2.49 26.91
CA HIS A 386 -0.43 1.40 27.87
C HIS A 386 -1.45 1.46 29.00
N LYS A 387 -2.51 2.29 28.87
CA LYS A 387 -3.60 2.35 29.83
C LYS A 387 -4.89 1.78 29.27
N PHE A 388 -5.22 2.17 28.04
CA PHE A 388 -6.50 1.87 27.42
C PHE A 388 -6.37 1.15 26.08
N ARG A 389 -7.32 0.27 25.84
CA ARG A 389 -7.60 -0.31 24.53
C ARG A 389 -9.11 -0.34 24.27
N GLY A 390 -9.51 -0.25 23.02
CA GLY A 390 -10.88 -0.49 22.58
C GLY A 390 -11.25 -1.97 22.58
N HIS A 391 -12.52 -2.28 22.38
CA HIS A 391 -13.03 -3.65 22.29
C HIS A 391 -12.46 -4.42 21.08
N THR A 392 -12.15 -3.75 19.97
CA THR A 392 -11.48 -4.29 18.79
C THR A 392 -9.98 -4.48 18.96
N ARG A 393 -9.43 -4.31 20.18
CA ARG A 393 -8.00 -4.27 20.51
C ARG A 393 -7.27 -3.12 19.81
N THR A 394 -7.96 -2.01 19.57
CA THR A 394 -7.39 -0.76 19.07
C THR A 394 -6.73 -0.01 20.22
N TYR A 395 -5.62 0.68 19.94
CA TYR A 395 -4.84 1.47 20.89
C TYR A 395 -4.76 2.93 20.44
N THR A 396 -4.30 3.82 21.31
CA THR A 396 -4.28 5.27 21.05
C THR A 396 -3.07 5.76 20.24
N ASN A 397 -2.20 4.86 19.77
CA ASN A 397 -1.06 5.23 18.93
C ASN A 397 -1.51 5.90 17.63
N ASN A 398 -0.99 7.07 17.32
CA ASN A 398 -1.31 7.84 16.12
C ASN A 398 -0.14 8.68 15.63
N TYR A 399 -0.23 9.11 14.36
CA TYR A 399 0.71 10.01 13.72
C TYR A 399 -0.08 11.21 13.19
N ILE A 400 0.13 12.41 13.74
CA ILE A 400 -0.61 13.63 13.38
C ILE A 400 0.36 14.67 12.84
N ILE A 401 0.00 15.31 11.72
CA ILE A 401 0.78 16.38 11.10
C ILE A 401 -0.08 17.63 10.97
N CYS A 402 0.42 18.73 11.50
CA CYS A 402 -0.14 20.06 11.29
C CYS A 402 0.48 20.70 10.04
N VAL A 403 -0.35 21.02 9.04
CA VAL A 403 0.09 21.59 7.77
C VAL A 403 -0.56 22.94 7.54
N GLY A 404 0.24 23.90 7.10
CA GLY A 404 -0.29 25.22 6.77
C GLY A 404 0.81 26.18 6.31
N PRO A 405 0.43 27.31 5.72
CA PRO A 405 1.39 28.31 5.23
C PRO A 405 2.27 28.87 6.34
N SER A 406 3.33 29.56 5.98
CA SER A 406 4.17 30.25 6.95
C SER A 406 3.37 31.34 7.66
N GLY A 407 3.50 31.45 9.00
CA GLY A 407 2.78 32.46 9.79
C GLY A 407 1.33 32.09 10.15
N CYS A 408 0.84 30.87 9.86
CA CYS A 408 -0.52 30.43 10.23
C CYS A 408 -0.68 29.97 11.69
N GLY A 409 0.31 30.22 12.56
CA GLY A 409 0.22 29.92 14.01
C GLY A 409 0.68 28.50 14.40
N LYS A 410 1.26 27.71 13.49
CA LYS A 410 1.74 26.34 13.79
C LYS A 410 2.68 26.28 14.97
N SER A 411 3.81 27.01 14.86
CA SER A 411 4.90 26.95 15.86
C SER A 411 4.41 27.28 17.25
N ALA A 412 3.55 28.31 17.42
CA ALA A 412 3.03 28.68 18.71
C ALA A 412 2.27 27.54 19.42
N VAL A 413 1.50 26.76 18.68
CA VAL A 413 0.75 25.61 19.22
C VAL A 413 1.67 24.40 19.44
N CYS A 414 2.55 24.12 18.49
CA CYS A 414 3.46 22.97 18.55
C CYS A 414 4.49 23.13 19.68
N ASP A 415 5.01 24.35 19.86
CA ASP A 415 5.94 24.67 20.95
C ASP A 415 5.27 24.49 22.34
N ASN A 416 3.99 24.84 22.46
CA ASN A 416 3.24 24.60 23.70
C ASN A 416 3.03 23.11 23.97
N ALA A 417 2.79 22.30 22.95
CA ALA A 417 2.70 20.85 23.13
C ALA A 417 4.04 20.23 23.56
N LEU A 418 5.15 20.72 23.01
CA LEU A 418 6.49 20.30 23.42
C LEU A 418 6.82 20.78 24.84
N TRP A 419 6.49 22.02 25.15
CA TRP A 419 6.63 22.58 26.50
C TRP A 419 5.86 21.75 27.54
N PHE A 420 4.61 21.39 27.21
CA PHE A 420 3.76 20.53 28.05
C PHE A 420 4.46 19.21 28.39
N MET A 421 4.96 18.48 27.40
CA MET A 421 5.64 17.20 27.60
C MET A 421 6.98 17.36 28.33
N SER A 422 7.69 18.47 28.09
CA SER A 422 9.01 18.75 28.71
C SER A 422 8.90 19.09 30.21
N ASN A 423 7.79 19.66 30.61
CA ASN A 423 7.53 20.07 32.03
C ASN A 423 6.56 19.09 32.74
N ALA A 424 6.18 17.99 32.09
CA ALA A 424 5.25 17.03 32.65
C ALA A 424 5.85 16.23 33.84
N PRO A 425 5.00 15.62 34.70
CA PRO A 425 5.47 14.71 35.75
C PRO A 425 6.41 13.64 35.19
N THR A 426 7.39 13.21 35.97
CA THR A 426 8.51 12.34 35.55
C THR A 426 8.09 11.15 34.68
N ARG A 427 7.01 10.46 35.05
CA ARG A 427 6.54 9.29 34.30
C ARG A 427 5.94 9.66 32.94
N LEU A 428 5.31 10.83 32.80
CA LEU A 428 4.79 11.32 31.54
C LEU A 428 5.92 11.92 30.69
N HIS A 429 6.78 12.73 31.30
CA HIS A 429 7.97 13.28 30.67
C HIS A 429 8.88 12.18 30.10
N ALA A 430 9.03 11.04 30.79
CA ALA A 430 9.82 9.90 30.32
C ALA A 430 9.36 9.36 28.95
N ARG A 431 8.12 9.65 28.52
CA ARG A 431 7.60 9.30 27.19
C ARG A 431 8.11 10.22 26.08
N LEU A 432 8.61 11.40 26.40
CA LEU A 432 9.13 12.33 25.40
C LEU A 432 10.39 11.74 24.74
N MET A 433 10.39 11.68 23.41
CA MET A 433 11.46 11.15 22.57
C MET A 433 11.98 12.24 21.64
N GLY A 434 13.29 12.31 21.46
CA GLY A 434 13.91 13.21 20.48
C GLY A 434 13.73 12.75 19.03
N GLU A 435 14.34 13.52 18.13
CA GLU A 435 14.30 13.20 16.70
C GLU A 435 15.00 11.86 16.36
N MET A 436 14.48 11.18 15.36
CA MET A 436 14.94 9.85 14.94
C MET A 436 16.00 9.96 13.85
N ALA A 437 17.23 9.61 14.19
CA ALA A 437 18.34 9.57 13.22
C ALA A 437 18.47 8.22 12.49
N SER A 438 17.93 7.13 13.05
CA SER A 438 17.99 5.78 12.49
C SER A 438 16.91 4.86 13.06
N ALA A 439 16.55 3.82 12.30
CA ALA A 439 15.57 2.83 12.77
C ALA A 439 16.03 2.07 14.03
N PRO A 440 17.28 1.62 14.16
CA PRO A 440 17.76 1.02 15.41
C PRO A 440 17.69 1.98 16.61
N GLY A 441 18.04 3.27 16.41
CA GLY A 441 17.96 4.29 17.47
C GLY A 441 16.52 4.51 17.92
N MET A 442 15.57 4.55 17.01
CA MET A 442 14.13 4.65 17.31
C MET A 442 13.66 3.45 18.15
N ILE A 443 14.04 2.24 17.78
CA ILE A 443 13.70 1.02 18.52
C ILE A 443 14.32 1.04 19.93
N ASP A 444 15.59 1.44 20.04
CA ASP A 444 16.29 1.51 21.31
C ASP A 444 15.64 2.51 22.28
N GLU A 445 15.17 3.64 21.73
CA GLU A 445 14.39 4.62 22.51
C GLU A 445 13.03 4.06 22.95
N LEU A 446 12.29 3.38 22.05
CA LEU A 446 11.01 2.78 22.42
C LEU A 446 11.18 1.71 23.52
N VAL A 447 12.20 0.88 23.44
CA VAL A 447 12.52 -0.10 24.50
C VAL A 447 12.81 0.61 25.82
N ARG A 448 13.63 1.67 25.80
CA ARG A 448 13.99 2.44 27.00
C ARG A 448 12.79 3.13 27.66
N LYS A 449 11.75 3.41 26.87
CA LYS A 449 10.50 4.08 27.30
C LYS A 449 9.36 3.09 27.55
N ASP A 450 9.67 1.84 27.81
CA ASP A 450 8.69 0.77 28.07
C ASP A 450 7.59 0.69 27.01
N GLY A 451 7.95 0.96 25.74
CA GLY A 451 7.06 0.85 24.59
C GLY A 451 6.12 2.04 24.36
N VAL A 452 6.11 3.07 25.19
CA VAL A 452 5.30 4.29 24.96
C VAL A 452 6.21 5.48 24.70
N ALA A 453 6.14 6.04 23.48
CA ALA A 453 6.93 7.21 23.12
C ALA A 453 6.11 8.27 22.39
N TYR A 454 6.38 9.53 22.70
CA TYR A 454 5.87 10.73 22.04
C TYR A 454 7.03 11.47 21.37
N SER A 455 7.00 11.60 20.05
CA SER A 455 8.01 12.30 19.29
C SER A 455 7.41 13.52 18.61
N PHE A 456 8.00 14.67 18.85
CA PHE A 456 7.72 15.88 18.07
C PHE A 456 8.75 16.01 16.96
N ILE A 457 8.27 16.23 15.71
CA ILE A 457 9.12 16.39 14.53
C ILE A 457 8.80 17.73 13.89
N ASP A 458 9.74 18.67 14.04
CA ASP A 458 9.68 19.91 13.29
C ASP A 458 10.04 19.65 11.81
N GLU A 459 9.36 20.34 10.90
CA GLU A 459 9.55 20.16 9.45
C GLU A 459 9.51 18.68 8.98
N ILE A 460 8.45 17.94 9.38
CA ILE A 460 8.31 16.52 9.07
C ILE A 460 8.40 16.19 7.56
N GLY A 461 8.11 17.16 6.67
CA GLY A 461 8.36 17.00 5.23
C GLY A 461 9.84 16.83 4.90
N GLN A 462 10.76 17.47 5.64
CA GLN A 462 12.20 17.22 5.49
C GLN A 462 12.59 15.85 6.03
N PHE A 463 12.02 15.45 7.18
CA PHE A 463 12.21 14.12 7.72
C PHE A 463 11.80 13.02 6.71
N PHE A 464 10.68 13.19 5.99
CA PHE A 464 10.26 12.24 4.95
C PHE A 464 11.27 12.19 3.78
N ARG A 465 11.78 13.32 3.32
CA ARG A 465 12.84 13.35 2.29
C ARG A 465 14.10 12.64 2.76
N PHE A 466 14.50 12.89 4.00
CA PHE A 466 15.66 12.26 4.61
C PHE A 466 15.47 10.75 4.76
N ALA A 467 14.30 10.30 5.20
CA ALA A 467 13.99 8.89 5.38
C ALA A 467 13.86 8.08 4.07
N LYS A 468 13.63 8.76 2.92
CA LYS A 468 13.32 8.12 1.63
C LYS A 468 14.24 8.55 0.49
N GLY A 469 15.08 9.59 0.68
CA GLY A 469 15.86 10.21 -0.38
C GLY A 469 16.84 9.25 -1.08
N GLU A 470 17.05 9.50 -2.38
CA GLU A 470 18.15 8.86 -3.12
C GLU A 470 19.49 9.23 -2.45
N GLY A 471 20.18 8.22 -1.94
CA GLY A 471 21.43 8.41 -1.17
C GLY A 471 21.26 8.33 0.34
N ALA A 472 20.03 8.21 0.88
CA ALA A 472 19.84 7.90 2.30
C ALA A 472 20.46 6.54 2.66
N SER A 473 21.05 6.45 3.84
CA SER A 473 21.62 5.18 4.32
C SER A 473 20.51 4.13 4.47
N GLN A 474 20.87 2.85 4.34
CA GLN A 474 19.91 1.75 4.58
C GLN A 474 19.25 1.85 5.97
N TYR A 475 19.96 2.36 6.97
CA TYR A 475 19.43 2.55 8.33
C TYR A 475 18.40 3.66 8.42
N THR A 476 18.52 4.67 7.59
CA THR A 476 17.58 5.79 7.51
C THR A 476 16.33 5.39 6.74
N GLN A 477 16.49 4.72 5.61
CA GLN A 477 15.37 4.20 4.81
C GLN A 477 14.51 3.18 5.58
N ALA A 478 15.12 2.44 6.52
CA ALA A 478 14.40 1.51 7.37
C ALA A 478 13.44 2.20 8.38
N ILE A 479 13.60 3.51 8.66
CA ILE A 479 12.76 4.20 9.66
C ILE A 479 11.28 4.13 9.26
N GLY A 480 10.93 4.47 8.01
CA GLY A 480 9.54 4.43 7.53
C GLY A 480 8.93 3.03 7.61
N THR A 481 9.73 2.01 7.29
CA THR A 481 9.30 0.60 7.40
C THR A 481 9.04 0.19 8.84
N GLU A 482 9.92 0.57 9.78
CA GLU A 482 9.75 0.25 11.19
C GLU A 482 8.58 1.04 11.81
N MET A 483 8.39 2.32 11.46
CA MET A 483 7.21 3.11 11.85
C MET A 483 5.91 2.44 11.41
N THR A 484 5.86 1.94 10.17
CA THR A 484 4.72 1.21 9.61
C THR A 484 4.40 -0.06 10.40
N LYS A 485 5.42 -0.83 10.77
CA LYS A 485 5.28 -2.06 11.57
C LYS A 485 4.80 -1.76 12.98
N ILE A 486 5.43 -0.80 13.67
CA ILE A 486 5.10 -0.42 15.05
C ILE A 486 3.66 0.10 15.12
N TYR A 487 3.23 0.93 14.18
CA TYR A 487 1.86 1.42 14.11
C TYR A 487 0.84 0.28 14.09
N SER A 488 1.10 -0.76 13.29
CA SER A 488 0.20 -1.89 13.10
C SER A 488 0.33 -2.98 14.17
N LYS A 489 1.38 -2.95 14.99
CA LYS A 489 1.69 -3.97 16.01
C LYS A 489 1.36 -3.53 17.45
N ALA A 490 0.66 -2.42 17.62
CA ALA A 490 0.25 -1.93 18.95
C ALA A 490 -0.56 -2.95 19.77
N ASN A 491 -1.19 -3.92 19.13
CA ASN A 491 -2.03 -4.94 19.75
C ASN A 491 -1.30 -6.24 20.14
N VAL A 492 0.00 -6.33 19.90
CA VAL A 492 0.83 -7.52 20.18
C VAL A 492 2.24 -7.09 20.58
N ALA A 493 3.01 -8.03 21.13
CA ALA A 493 4.43 -7.81 21.32
C ALA A 493 5.16 -7.70 19.97
N TYR A 494 5.93 -6.64 19.80
CA TYR A 494 6.79 -6.42 18.64
C TYR A 494 8.18 -6.93 18.92
N GLN A 495 8.67 -7.88 18.10
CA GLN A 495 10.05 -8.37 18.16
C GLN A 495 10.87 -7.73 17.06
N THR A 496 12.06 -7.23 17.44
CA THR A 496 13.03 -6.69 16.49
C THR A 496 13.63 -7.78 15.60
N GLN A 497 14.20 -7.39 14.47
CA GLN A 497 14.89 -8.35 13.61
C GLN A 497 16.03 -9.06 14.34
N ALA A 498 16.15 -10.37 14.13
CA ALA A 498 17.28 -11.14 14.59
C ALA A 498 18.50 -10.87 13.70
N TYR A 499 19.61 -10.53 14.32
CA TYR A 499 20.90 -10.41 13.65
C TYR A 499 21.74 -11.68 13.90
N SER A 500 22.75 -11.92 13.07
CA SER A 500 23.69 -13.01 13.31
C SER A 500 24.38 -12.84 14.66
N ALA A 501 24.76 -13.93 15.31
CA ALA A 501 25.47 -13.92 16.61
C ALA A 501 26.72 -13.03 16.61
N ALA A 502 27.39 -12.89 15.45
CA ALA A 502 28.52 -12.00 15.26
C ALA A 502 28.20 -10.51 15.42
N ALA A 503 26.95 -10.10 15.19
CA ALA A 503 26.54 -8.70 15.29
C ALA A 503 26.35 -8.19 16.73
N LYS A 504 26.38 -9.07 17.73
CA LYS A 504 26.20 -8.77 19.16
C LYS A 504 24.97 -7.91 19.48
N ARG A 505 23.93 -7.95 18.64
CA ARG A 505 22.67 -7.23 18.83
C ARG A 505 21.59 -8.23 19.25
N PRO A 506 21.15 -8.19 20.53
CA PRO A 506 20.08 -9.08 20.97
C PRO A 506 18.75 -8.72 20.28
N VAL A 507 17.93 -9.72 20.06
CA VAL A 507 16.50 -9.50 19.72
C VAL A 507 15.88 -8.82 20.94
N ARG A 508 15.12 -7.76 20.71
CA ARG A 508 14.39 -7.03 21.73
C ARG A 508 12.89 -7.19 21.48
N GLU A 509 12.17 -7.27 22.56
CA GLU A 509 10.72 -7.31 22.54
C GLU A 509 10.17 -6.01 23.11
N ILE A 510 9.18 -5.42 22.45
CA ILE A 510 8.43 -4.26 22.91
C ILE A 510 6.99 -4.71 23.06
N ASP A 511 6.52 -4.78 24.29
CA ASP A 511 5.14 -5.17 24.56
C ASP A 511 4.20 -4.02 24.19
N HIS A 512 3.21 -4.30 23.31
CA HIS A 512 2.17 -3.36 22.88
C HIS A 512 2.71 -1.95 22.53
N PRO A 513 3.62 -1.79 21.53
CA PRO A 513 4.23 -0.51 21.25
C PRO A 513 3.18 0.57 20.94
N CYS A 514 3.24 1.65 21.70
CA CYS A 514 2.39 2.84 21.53
C CYS A 514 3.26 4.04 21.16
N PHE A 515 3.49 4.21 19.85
CA PHE A 515 4.30 5.29 19.33
C PHE A 515 3.40 6.39 18.79
N ILE A 516 3.57 7.60 19.31
CA ILE A 516 2.83 8.79 18.92
C ILE A 516 3.80 9.75 18.24
N ILE A 517 3.43 10.22 17.06
CA ILE A 517 4.16 11.25 16.33
C ILE A 517 3.26 12.47 16.19
N PHE A 518 3.81 13.61 16.57
CA PHE A 518 3.23 14.91 16.33
C PHE A 518 4.24 15.75 15.53
N GLY A 519 3.83 16.26 14.37
CA GLY A 519 4.75 16.99 13.50
C GLY A 519 4.10 18.20 12.86
N GLN A 520 4.93 19.09 12.31
CA GLN A 520 4.47 20.23 11.53
C GLN A 520 5.24 20.35 10.21
N SER A 521 4.59 20.96 9.21
CA SER A 521 5.23 21.28 7.93
C SER A 521 4.50 22.39 7.20
N VAL A 522 5.11 22.89 6.11
CA VAL A 522 4.40 23.68 5.11
C VAL A 522 3.94 22.77 3.96
N PRO A 523 2.82 23.10 3.26
CA PRO A 523 2.23 22.23 2.24
C PRO A 523 3.23 21.74 1.20
N ASN A 524 3.98 22.66 0.58
CA ASN A 524 4.95 22.34 -0.47
C ASN A 524 6.09 21.40 -0.02
N ARG A 525 6.48 21.45 1.25
CA ARG A 525 7.52 20.56 1.78
C ARG A 525 6.98 19.18 2.10
N LEU A 526 5.76 19.10 2.66
CA LEU A 526 5.14 17.82 2.94
C LEU A 526 4.77 17.08 1.66
N TYR A 527 3.92 17.70 0.84
CA TYR A 527 3.41 17.04 -0.37
C TYR A 527 4.48 16.85 -1.46
N GLY A 528 5.51 17.72 -1.50
CA GLY A 528 6.67 17.50 -2.35
C GLY A 528 7.61 16.36 -1.89
N ALA A 529 7.42 15.83 -0.68
CA ALA A 529 8.16 14.68 -0.16
C ALA A 529 7.37 13.36 -0.22
N VAL A 530 6.08 13.42 -0.55
CA VAL A 530 5.17 12.27 -0.62
C VAL A 530 4.91 11.90 -2.07
N THR A 531 4.92 10.63 -2.38
CA THR A 531 4.73 10.07 -3.73
C THR A 531 3.50 9.17 -3.77
N SER A 532 3.05 8.80 -4.98
CA SER A 532 1.97 7.81 -5.15
C SER A 532 2.28 6.47 -4.48
N ASP A 533 3.56 6.08 -4.45
CA ASP A 533 4.00 4.82 -3.83
C ASP A 533 3.79 4.83 -2.31
N ASP A 534 3.90 5.99 -1.66
CA ASP A 534 3.64 6.14 -0.22
C ASP A 534 2.18 5.90 0.18
N PHE A 535 1.27 6.12 -0.77
CA PHE A 535 -0.14 5.75 -0.61
C PHE A 535 -0.37 4.28 -0.92
N GLN A 536 0.34 3.72 -1.89
CA GLN A 536 0.21 2.31 -2.29
C GLN A 536 0.79 1.37 -1.24
N ASP A 537 1.95 1.67 -0.65
CA ASP A 537 2.57 0.88 0.42
C ASP A 537 1.93 1.13 1.80
N GLY A 538 1.07 2.15 1.88
CA GLY A 538 0.30 2.51 3.06
C GLY A 538 1.10 3.21 4.16
N PHE A 539 2.32 3.67 3.90
CA PHE A 539 3.11 4.43 4.86
C PHE A 539 2.41 5.75 5.22
N PHE A 540 2.11 6.57 4.20
CA PHE A 540 1.49 7.87 4.42
C PHE A 540 0.04 7.76 4.91
N ASN A 541 -0.68 6.68 4.56
CA ASN A 541 -2.05 6.44 5.02
C ASN A 541 -2.19 6.23 6.55
N ARG A 542 -1.09 6.23 7.30
CA ARG A 542 -1.07 6.16 8.76
C ARG A 542 -0.96 7.53 9.42
N PHE A 543 -0.73 8.56 8.63
CA PHE A 543 -0.66 9.94 9.12
C PHE A 543 -1.98 10.66 8.94
N THR A 544 -2.45 11.28 10.00
CA THR A 544 -3.58 12.21 9.98
C THR A 544 -3.05 13.60 9.72
N VAL A 545 -3.41 14.18 8.62
CA VAL A 545 -3.01 15.54 8.23
C VAL A 545 -4.13 16.51 8.59
N ILE A 546 -3.83 17.47 9.42
CA ILE A 546 -4.72 18.59 9.76
C ILE A 546 -4.17 19.83 9.07
N GLU A 547 -4.85 20.24 8.01
CA GLU A 547 -4.41 21.31 7.15
C GLU A 547 -5.22 22.58 7.35
N VAL A 548 -4.50 23.72 7.40
CA VAL A 548 -5.04 25.06 7.48
C VAL A 548 -4.74 25.78 6.17
N ASN A 549 -5.79 26.33 5.56
CA ASN A 549 -5.68 27.07 4.30
C ASN A 549 -5.17 28.49 4.49
N GLU A 550 -4.77 29.15 3.40
CA GLU A 550 -4.28 30.54 3.43
C GLU A 550 -5.32 31.55 3.97
N ASP A 551 -6.60 31.27 3.78
CA ASP A 551 -7.71 32.10 4.25
C ASP A 551 -7.97 31.95 5.76
N GLU A 552 -7.51 30.86 6.37
CA GLU A 552 -7.72 30.53 7.79
C GLU A 552 -6.60 31.13 8.65
N ARG A 553 -6.49 32.45 8.63
CA ARG A 553 -5.44 33.17 9.38
C ARG A 553 -5.65 33.06 10.89
N PRO A 554 -4.56 32.93 11.66
CA PRO A 554 -4.67 32.87 13.11
C PRO A 554 -5.19 34.22 13.64
N VAL A 555 -6.04 34.17 14.67
CA VAL A 555 -6.55 35.34 15.38
C VAL A 555 -5.69 35.60 16.61
N ARG A 556 -5.32 36.85 16.86
CA ARG A 556 -4.56 37.20 18.07
C ARG A 556 -5.34 36.84 19.34
N ASN A 557 -4.68 36.19 20.29
CA ASN A 557 -5.21 35.94 21.61
C ASN A 557 -4.83 37.11 22.54
N PRO A 558 -5.76 38.00 22.89
CA PRO A 558 -5.44 39.15 23.76
C PRO A 558 -5.21 38.73 25.22
N ASP A 559 -5.74 37.58 25.63
CA ASP A 559 -5.71 37.08 27.01
C ASP A 559 -4.65 35.97 27.19
N CYS A 560 -3.69 35.89 26.25
CA CYS A 560 -2.62 34.92 26.31
C CYS A 560 -1.79 35.05 27.58
N VAL A 561 -1.59 33.95 28.27
CA VAL A 561 -0.73 33.82 29.44
C VAL A 561 0.46 32.92 29.07
N ALA A 562 1.65 33.26 29.61
CA ALA A 562 2.81 32.37 29.36
C ALA A 562 2.58 31.00 30.04
N PRO A 563 3.04 29.88 29.42
CA PRO A 563 2.89 28.54 30.02
C PRO A 563 3.51 28.42 31.42
N ASP A 564 4.57 29.16 31.70
CA ASP A 564 5.22 29.19 33.04
C ASP A 564 4.36 29.88 34.10
N ASP A 565 3.55 30.86 33.71
CA ASP A 565 2.63 31.59 34.62
C ASP A 565 1.30 30.84 34.79
N GLU A 566 0.95 29.96 33.83
CA GLU A 566 -0.27 29.14 33.86
C GLU A 566 0.07 27.66 33.55
N PRO A 567 0.81 27.00 34.46
CA PRO A 567 1.17 25.60 34.26
C PRO A 567 -0.09 24.72 34.29
N PRO A 568 -0.15 23.64 33.52
CA PRO A 568 -1.31 22.75 33.43
C PRO A 568 -1.39 21.80 34.64
N THR A 569 -1.35 22.35 35.84
CA THR A 569 -1.27 21.60 37.10
C THR A 569 -2.44 20.64 37.26
N ASP A 570 -3.67 21.11 37.00
CA ASP A 570 -4.88 20.31 37.09
C ASP A 570 -4.86 19.10 36.12
N ILE A 571 -4.30 19.31 34.92
CA ILE A 571 -4.16 18.22 33.91
C ILE A 571 -3.10 17.22 34.38
N TYR A 572 -2.01 17.69 34.97
CA TYR A 572 -0.96 16.82 35.51
C TYR A 572 -1.44 16.02 36.73
N GLU A 573 -2.21 16.64 37.63
CA GLU A 573 -2.83 15.98 38.78
C GLU A 573 -3.85 14.93 38.32
N TRP A 574 -4.70 15.29 37.36
CA TRP A 574 -5.64 14.36 36.76
C TRP A 574 -4.89 13.19 36.08
N TRP A 575 -3.80 13.41 35.35
CA TRP A 575 -3.01 12.37 34.77
C TRP A 575 -2.36 11.45 35.80
N ASN A 576 -1.84 11.99 36.89
CA ASN A 576 -1.29 11.22 38.00
C ASN A 576 -2.36 10.33 38.65
N TRP A 577 -3.56 10.89 38.85
CA TRP A 577 -4.72 10.12 39.30
C TRP A 577 -5.05 8.99 38.33
N LEU A 578 -5.15 9.27 37.03
CA LEU A 578 -5.43 8.30 36.00
C LEU A 578 -4.38 7.18 35.99
N ASP A 579 -3.10 7.51 36.11
CA ASP A 579 -2.01 6.56 36.12
C ASP A 579 -2.11 5.61 37.33
N ALA A 580 -2.36 6.13 38.50
CA ALA A 580 -2.59 5.35 39.73
C ALA A 580 -3.88 4.50 39.66
N TRP A 581 -4.96 5.09 39.15
CA TRP A 581 -6.25 4.43 39.00
C TRP A 581 -6.17 3.23 38.03
N THR A 582 -5.55 3.42 36.87
CA THR A 582 -5.40 2.33 35.88
C THR A 582 -4.57 1.17 36.40
N ILE A 583 -3.51 1.43 37.18
CA ILE A 583 -2.71 0.41 37.84
C ILE A 583 -3.55 -0.38 38.85
N ASN A 584 -4.34 0.32 39.65
CA ASN A 584 -5.20 -0.31 40.67
C ASN A 584 -6.31 -1.16 40.02
N GLU A 585 -6.99 -0.66 39.00
CA GLU A 585 -8.04 -1.43 38.28
C GLU A 585 -7.47 -2.66 37.56
N ALA A 586 -6.32 -2.52 36.91
CA ALA A 586 -5.65 -3.64 36.26
C ALA A 586 -5.23 -4.73 37.26
N ASN A 587 -4.76 -4.34 38.44
CA ASN A 587 -4.40 -5.30 39.51
C ASN A 587 -5.61 -6.06 40.05
N LYS A 588 -6.83 -5.48 40.07
CA LYS A 588 -8.05 -6.18 40.42
C LYS A 588 -8.43 -7.27 39.41
N ILE A 589 -8.19 -7.00 38.11
CA ILE A 589 -8.54 -7.92 37.04
C ILE A 589 -7.52 -9.07 36.91
N ARG A 590 -6.24 -8.79 37.15
CA ARG A 590 -5.13 -9.76 37.05
C ARG A 590 -4.13 -9.61 38.20
N PRO A 591 -4.44 -10.13 39.39
CA PRO A 591 -3.58 -9.96 40.57
C PRO A 591 -2.18 -10.57 40.45
N GLN A 592 -1.96 -11.51 39.50
CA GLN A 592 -0.66 -12.20 39.31
C GLN A 592 0.17 -11.71 38.13
N ALA A 593 -0.31 -10.75 37.35
CA ALA A 593 0.42 -10.25 36.17
C ALA A 593 1.70 -9.47 36.55
N ASN A 594 1.84 -9.05 37.79
CA ASN A 594 3.01 -8.31 38.29
C ASN A 594 4.32 -9.12 38.27
N ASN A 595 4.26 -10.46 38.12
CA ASN A 595 5.46 -11.32 38.10
C ASN A 595 5.97 -11.65 36.68
N THR A 596 5.26 -11.24 35.62
CA THR A 596 5.61 -11.57 34.23
C THR A 596 6.00 -10.37 33.39
N GLY A 597 6.03 -9.14 33.95
CA GLY A 597 6.40 -7.92 33.22
C GLY A 597 5.43 -7.47 32.13
N GLY A 598 4.24 -8.06 32.06
CA GLY A 598 3.22 -7.71 31.05
C GLY A 598 2.52 -6.38 31.38
N VAL A 599 2.13 -5.64 30.35
CA VAL A 599 1.43 -4.35 30.47
C VAL A 599 -0.03 -4.58 30.88
N ASN A 600 -0.47 -3.90 31.92
CA ASN A 600 -1.84 -3.94 32.42
C ASN A 600 -2.73 -2.92 31.69
N ILE A 601 -3.33 -3.31 30.56
CA ILE A 601 -4.16 -2.45 29.73
C ILE A 601 -5.64 -2.74 29.97
N LEU A 602 -6.41 -1.69 30.28
CA LEU A 602 -7.85 -1.77 30.51
C LEU A 602 -8.62 -1.69 29.19
N THR A 603 -9.63 -2.53 29.01
CA THR A 603 -10.56 -2.40 27.89
C THR A 603 -11.63 -1.35 28.27
N VAL A 604 -11.72 -0.29 27.47
CA VAL A 604 -12.72 0.76 27.64
C VAL A 604 -14.04 0.29 27.08
N PRO A 605 -15.15 0.35 27.85
CA PRO A 605 -16.47 0.01 27.33
C PRO A 605 -16.98 1.11 26.38
N TYR A 606 -17.91 0.70 25.50
CA TYR A 606 -18.60 1.56 24.56
C TYR A 606 -20.08 1.61 24.93
N THR A 607 -20.77 2.73 24.67
CA THR A 607 -22.22 2.77 24.76
C THR A 607 -22.82 2.10 23.52
N GLU A 608 -24.06 1.63 23.62
CA GLU A 608 -24.76 0.99 22.50
C GLU A 608 -24.87 1.92 21.28
N GLU A 609 -25.12 3.20 21.50
CA GLU A 609 -25.17 4.21 20.45
C GLU A 609 -23.80 4.42 19.80
N ALA A 610 -22.71 4.35 20.57
CA ALA A 610 -21.36 4.43 20.03
C ALA A 610 -21.03 3.22 19.16
N GLU A 611 -21.36 2.01 19.58
CA GLU A 611 -21.15 0.79 18.79
C GLU A 611 -21.94 0.82 17.48
N LYS A 612 -23.21 1.21 17.52
CA LYS A 612 -24.03 1.35 16.32
C LYS A 612 -23.44 2.38 15.34
N LEU A 613 -23.03 3.54 15.82
CA LEU A 613 -22.44 4.58 14.97
C LEU A 613 -21.11 4.11 14.37
N LEU A 614 -20.29 3.35 15.10
CA LEU A 614 -19.04 2.77 14.57
C LEU A 614 -19.32 1.78 13.44
N GLU A 615 -20.35 0.95 13.55
CA GLU A 615 -20.75 0.02 12.47
C GLU A 615 -21.23 0.76 11.23
N GLU A 616 -22.03 1.81 11.40
CA GLU A 616 -22.44 2.70 10.30
C GLU A 616 -21.21 3.33 9.61
N CYS A 617 -20.23 3.78 10.39
CA CYS A 617 -18.98 4.34 9.88
C CYS A 617 -18.11 3.28 9.18
N PHE A 618 -18.09 2.04 9.70
CA PHE A 618 -17.40 0.93 9.06
C PHE A 618 -17.92 0.71 7.63
N THR A 619 -19.24 0.59 7.49
CA THR A 619 -19.88 0.46 6.18
C THR A 619 -19.59 1.67 5.28
N TYR A 620 -19.61 2.89 5.84
CA TYR A 620 -19.33 4.10 5.09
C TYR A 620 -17.90 4.12 4.52
N TYR A 621 -16.87 3.88 5.34
CA TYR A 621 -15.47 3.96 4.89
C TYR A 621 -15.00 2.77 4.06
N ASN A 622 -15.55 1.58 4.28
CA ASN A 622 -15.09 0.37 3.59
C ASN A 622 -15.92 0.03 2.34
N GLU A 623 -17.17 0.49 2.27
CA GLU A 623 -18.09 0.15 1.18
C GLU A 623 -18.61 1.39 0.45
N THR A 624 -19.33 2.27 1.14
CA THR A 624 -20.08 3.39 0.50
C THR A 624 -19.14 4.36 -0.20
N LEU A 625 -18.18 4.90 0.51
CA LEU A 625 -17.25 5.90 0.00
C LEU A 625 -16.30 5.33 -1.08
N PRO A 626 -15.66 4.14 -0.89
CA PRO A 626 -14.85 3.54 -1.95
C PRO A 626 -15.64 3.24 -3.22
N ASN A 627 -16.88 2.76 -3.12
CA ASN A 627 -17.70 2.41 -4.27
C ASN A 627 -18.17 3.64 -5.07
N SER A 628 -18.18 4.83 -4.47
CA SER A 628 -18.46 6.08 -5.15
C SER A 628 -17.30 6.63 -5.98
N LEU A 629 -16.10 6.08 -5.83
CA LEU A 629 -14.87 6.52 -6.48
C LEU A 629 -14.51 5.60 -7.66
N ASP A 630 -13.78 6.13 -8.65
CA ASP A 630 -13.21 5.29 -9.70
C ASP A 630 -12.27 4.22 -9.10
N SER A 631 -12.28 3.01 -9.67
CA SER A 631 -11.44 1.90 -9.20
C SER A 631 -9.94 2.22 -9.24
N LYS A 632 -9.52 3.14 -10.08
CA LYS A 632 -8.15 3.62 -10.24
C LYS A 632 -7.83 4.86 -9.40
N ASP A 633 -8.82 5.42 -8.70
CA ASP A 633 -8.60 6.60 -7.87
C ASP A 633 -7.64 6.26 -6.71
N LEU A 634 -6.49 6.92 -6.68
CA LEU A 634 -5.47 6.71 -5.64
C LEU A 634 -6.02 7.02 -4.23
N PHE A 635 -7.01 7.91 -4.13
CA PHE A 635 -7.67 8.23 -2.87
C PHE A 635 -8.35 7.02 -2.21
N ARG A 636 -8.77 6.00 -2.98
CA ARG A 636 -9.27 4.75 -2.40
C ARG A 636 -8.27 4.07 -1.47
N LYS A 637 -6.97 4.27 -1.71
CA LYS A 637 -5.91 3.70 -0.86
C LYS A 637 -5.85 4.38 0.51
N THR A 638 -6.17 5.66 0.57
CA THR A 638 -6.21 6.39 1.86
C THR A 638 -7.35 5.91 2.74
N LEU A 639 -8.48 5.53 2.15
CA LEU A 639 -9.66 5.05 2.87
C LEU A 639 -9.43 3.75 3.63
N THR A 640 -8.44 2.95 3.21
CA THR A 640 -8.13 1.64 3.85
C THR A 640 -7.79 1.74 5.34
N ARG A 641 -7.44 2.93 5.83
CA ARG A 641 -7.09 3.20 7.22
C ARG A 641 -8.09 4.10 7.96
N ALA A 642 -9.08 4.64 7.26
CA ALA A 642 -10.02 5.59 7.85
C ALA A 642 -10.77 5.01 9.05
N HIS A 643 -11.24 3.76 8.95
CA HIS A 643 -11.92 3.09 10.06
C HIS A 643 -10.97 2.82 11.24
N GLU A 644 -9.74 2.36 10.99
CA GLU A 644 -8.73 2.18 12.05
C GLU A 644 -8.42 3.52 12.77
N MET A 645 -8.33 4.62 12.02
CA MET A 645 -8.14 5.96 12.59
C MET A 645 -9.36 6.38 13.43
N LEU A 646 -10.57 6.12 12.93
CA LEU A 646 -11.79 6.40 13.66
C LEU A 646 -11.81 5.69 15.02
N ASP A 647 -11.51 4.40 15.07
CA ASP A 647 -11.45 3.62 16.31
C ASP A 647 -10.43 4.21 17.28
N LYS A 648 -9.23 4.56 16.80
CA LYS A 648 -8.16 5.15 17.63
C LYS A 648 -8.58 6.50 18.21
N TYR A 649 -9.18 7.36 17.39
CA TYR A 649 -9.60 8.69 17.85
C TYR A 649 -10.86 8.64 18.72
N SER A 650 -11.78 7.69 18.49
CA SER A 650 -12.93 7.46 19.37
C SER A 650 -12.47 7.04 20.77
N LEU A 651 -11.47 6.15 20.85
CA LEU A 651 -10.85 5.74 22.11
C LEU A 651 -10.11 6.90 22.78
N THR A 652 -9.39 7.73 21.99
CA THR A 652 -8.68 8.92 22.54
C THR A 652 -9.65 9.97 23.06
N ALA A 653 -10.83 10.08 22.44
CA ALA A 653 -11.89 11.01 22.83
C ALA A 653 -12.86 10.43 23.89
N CYS A 654 -12.51 9.29 24.53
CA CYS A 654 -13.39 8.72 25.56
C CYS A 654 -13.66 9.72 26.68
N GLU A 655 -14.89 9.67 27.19
CA GLU A 655 -15.37 10.52 28.28
C GLU A 655 -15.28 9.76 29.60
N PHE A 656 -15.20 10.48 30.72
CA PHE A 656 -15.18 9.89 32.04
C PHE A 656 -16.54 10.05 32.70
N ILE A 657 -17.27 8.95 32.87
CA ILE A 657 -18.56 8.90 33.51
C ILE A 657 -18.38 8.18 34.87
N ASN A 658 -18.63 8.89 35.95
CA ASN A 658 -18.38 8.38 37.31
C ASN A 658 -16.92 7.86 37.48
N ASP A 659 -15.96 8.62 37.02
CA ASP A 659 -14.52 8.32 37.04
C ASP A 659 -14.10 7.07 36.26
N ARG A 660 -14.93 6.62 35.31
CA ARG A 660 -14.61 5.50 34.42
C ARG A 660 -14.62 5.93 32.97
N PRO A 661 -13.61 5.54 32.18
CA PRO A 661 -13.58 5.85 30.76
C PRO A 661 -14.66 5.07 30.02
N VAL A 662 -15.38 5.75 29.14
CA VAL A 662 -16.41 5.20 28.26
C VAL A 662 -16.33 5.87 26.92
N VAL A 663 -16.35 5.12 25.83
CA VAL A 663 -16.52 5.67 24.50
C VAL A 663 -18.00 5.91 24.26
N THR A 664 -18.39 7.16 24.14
CA THR A 664 -19.79 7.57 23.93
C THR A 664 -20.06 7.84 22.45
N GLU A 665 -21.32 8.03 22.09
CA GLU A 665 -21.69 8.51 20.76
C GLU A 665 -20.98 9.84 20.41
N ASN A 666 -20.84 10.76 21.37
CA ASN A 666 -20.11 12.02 21.15
C ASN A 666 -18.64 11.79 20.83
N SER A 667 -17.99 10.83 21.50
CA SER A 667 -16.61 10.43 21.20
C SER A 667 -16.47 9.98 19.74
N VAL A 668 -17.40 9.16 19.26
CA VAL A 668 -17.39 8.64 17.86
C VAL A 668 -17.73 9.74 16.87
N ARG A 669 -18.73 10.59 17.14
CA ARG A 669 -19.10 11.72 16.27
C ARG A 669 -17.95 12.71 16.09
N TRP A 670 -17.28 13.05 17.18
CA TRP A 670 -16.12 13.91 17.15
C TRP A 670 -14.97 13.26 16.36
N ALA A 671 -14.64 12.00 16.64
CA ALA A 671 -13.59 11.26 15.96
C ALA A 671 -13.87 11.12 14.45
N LYS A 672 -15.13 10.85 14.07
CA LYS A 672 -15.55 10.81 12.68
C LYS A 672 -15.29 12.14 11.97
N ALA A 673 -15.69 13.25 12.59
CA ALA A 673 -15.45 14.58 12.02
C ALA A 673 -13.95 14.87 11.86
N PHE A 674 -13.11 14.42 12.80
CA PHE A 674 -11.66 14.58 12.76
C PHE A 674 -11.03 13.78 11.61
N VAL A 675 -11.48 12.54 11.38
CA VAL A 675 -11.05 11.69 10.26
C VAL A 675 -11.57 12.25 8.94
N ASP A 676 -12.84 12.65 8.87
CA ASP A 676 -13.43 13.23 7.65
C ASP A 676 -12.73 14.54 7.24
N PHE A 677 -12.35 15.36 8.19
CA PHE A 677 -11.59 16.60 7.94
C PHE A 677 -10.21 16.30 7.32
N HIS A 678 -9.51 15.32 7.87
CA HIS A 678 -8.26 14.81 7.30
C HIS A 678 -8.46 14.31 5.85
N LEU A 679 -9.47 13.45 5.64
CA LEU A 679 -9.73 12.86 4.34
C LEU A 679 -10.12 13.92 3.30
N LEU A 680 -10.88 14.94 3.70
CA LEU A 680 -11.28 16.04 2.82
C LEU A 680 -10.06 16.83 2.33
N GLY A 681 -9.16 17.22 3.23
CA GLY A 681 -7.91 17.91 2.87
C GLY A 681 -7.02 17.06 1.99
N LEU A 682 -6.86 15.78 2.34
CA LEU A 682 -6.00 14.88 1.60
C LEU A 682 -6.51 14.56 0.19
N ARG A 683 -7.84 14.54 -0.03
CA ARG A 683 -8.46 14.27 -1.34
C ARG A 683 -8.02 15.26 -2.41
N GLU A 684 -7.88 16.53 -2.07
CA GLU A 684 -7.44 17.57 -3.00
C GLU A 684 -5.99 17.30 -3.46
N HIS A 685 -5.10 16.97 -2.53
CA HIS A 685 -3.69 16.72 -2.84
C HIS A 685 -3.46 15.37 -3.56
N VAL A 686 -4.22 14.33 -3.20
CA VAL A 686 -4.11 13.01 -3.88
C VAL A 686 -4.53 13.12 -5.35
N ARG A 687 -5.51 13.95 -5.69
CA ARG A 687 -5.90 14.21 -7.07
C ARG A 687 -4.80 14.90 -7.89
N GLU A 688 -3.92 15.65 -7.23
CA GLU A 688 -2.78 16.31 -7.86
C GLU A 688 -1.56 15.39 -8.02
N LEU A 689 -1.52 14.25 -7.32
CA LEU A 689 -0.48 13.25 -7.46
C LEU A 689 -0.74 12.43 -8.73
N GLY A 690 -0.05 12.77 -9.82
CA GLY A 690 -0.14 12.00 -11.06
C GLY A 690 0.42 10.59 -10.94
N ASP A 691 -0.19 9.64 -11.65
CA ASP A 691 0.17 8.20 -11.63
C ASP A 691 1.54 7.92 -12.28
N THR A 692 2.10 8.87 -13.04
CA THR A 692 3.37 8.72 -13.74
C THR A 692 4.38 9.82 -13.36
N PRO A 693 5.70 9.56 -13.47
CA PRO A 693 6.72 10.58 -13.29
C PRO A 693 6.46 11.83 -14.14
N TYR A 694 6.02 11.62 -15.39
CA TYR A 694 5.69 12.71 -16.31
C TYR A 694 4.52 13.57 -15.80
N ALA A 695 3.44 12.93 -15.30
CA ALA A 695 2.30 13.66 -14.74
C ALA A 695 2.69 14.45 -13.49
N ARG A 696 3.54 13.88 -12.61
CA ARG A 696 4.10 14.58 -11.44
C ARG A 696 4.93 15.80 -11.83
N ASP A 697 5.77 15.67 -12.85
CA ASP A 697 6.58 16.77 -13.37
C ASP A 697 5.71 17.87 -13.99
N CYS A 698 4.60 17.52 -14.67
CA CYS A 698 3.62 18.48 -15.18
C CYS A 698 2.95 19.26 -14.04
N ILE A 699 2.59 18.59 -12.94
CA ILE A 699 2.03 19.21 -11.74
C ILE A 699 3.08 20.11 -11.06
N THR A 700 4.30 19.64 -10.93
CA THR A 700 5.43 20.43 -10.41
C THR A 700 5.65 21.67 -11.24
N MET A 701 5.60 21.57 -12.58
CA MET A 701 5.69 22.69 -13.50
C MET A 701 4.57 23.71 -13.27
N LYS A 702 3.32 23.23 -13.20
CA LYS A 702 2.16 24.07 -12.90
C LYS A 702 2.33 24.83 -11.59
N ASN A 703 2.74 24.15 -10.52
CA ASN A 703 2.84 24.72 -9.18
C ASN A 703 4.09 25.61 -8.97
N SER A 704 5.06 25.56 -9.88
CA SER A 704 6.24 26.43 -9.85
C SER A 704 6.00 27.83 -10.42
N VAL A 705 4.82 28.09 -10.98
CA VAL A 705 4.48 29.36 -11.61
C VAL A 705 3.16 29.92 -11.09
N GLU A 706 3.11 31.23 -10.87
CA GLU A 706 1.94 31.92 -10.31
C GLU A 706 0.82 32.07 -11.35
N VAL A 707 -0.42 31.96 -10.93
CA VAL A 707 -1.59 32.15 -11.79
C VAL A 707 -1.67 33.61 -12.26
N GLY A 708 -1.84 33.83 -13.55
CA GLY A 708 -1.99 35.16 -14.16
C GLY A 708 -0.70 35.94 -14.35
N ARG A 709 0.43 35.48 -13.78
CA ARG A 709 1.72 36.13 -13.99
C ARG A 709 2.29 35.77 -15.36
N ARG A 710 2.85 36.77 -16.04
CA ARG A 710 3.55 36.60 -17.31
C ARG A 710 5.01 36.25 -17.09
N TYR A 711 5.46 35.18 -17.69
CA TYR A 711 6.85 34.73 -17.66
C TYR A 711 7.45 34.74 -19.05
N THR A 712 8.61 35.38 -19.23
CA THR A 712 9.44 35.12 -20.38
C THR A 712 9.89 33.65 -20.38
N LYS A 713 10.29 33.09 -21.51
CA LYS A 713 10.78 31.71 -21.59
C LYS A 713 11.93 31.45 -20.61
N SER A 714 12.82 32.43 -20.43
CA SER A 714 13.93 32.31 -19.47
C SER A 714 13.48 32.28 -18.02
N GLU A 715 12.58 33.17 -17.63
CA GLU A 715 12.01 33.19 -16.26
C GLU A 715 11.20 31.92 -15.96
N PHE A 716 10.41 31.45 -16.94
CA PHE A 716 9.67 30.22 -16.82
C PHE A 716 10.59 29.00 -16.60
N TYR A 717 11.68 28.93 -17.38
CA TYR A 717 12.66 27.85 -17.23
C TYR A 717 13.46 27.95 -15.93
N ALA A 718 13.68 29.14 -15.39
CA ALA A 718 14.27 29.35 -14.08
C ALA A 718 13.31 28.90 -12.96
N ALA A 719 12.04 29.30 -13.03
CA ALA A 719 11.00 28.89 -12.08
C ALA A 719 10.78 27.37 -12.07
N THR A 720 10.92 26.70 -13.22
CA THR A 720 10.75 25.25 -13.37
C THR A 720 12.06 24.47 -13.37
N SER A 721 13.12 25.00 -12.74
CA SER A 721 14.48 24.42 -12.76
C SER A 721 14.57 23.00 -12.18
N ALA A 722 13.64 22.62 -11.30
CA ALA A 722 13.55 21.26 -10.75
C ALA A 722 13.24 20.17 -11.80
N ILE A 723 12.73 20.55 -12.98
CA ILE A 723 12.34 19.62 -14.04
C ILE A 723 13.46 19.51 -15.08
N HIS A 724 13.73 18.30 -15.55
CA HIS A 724 14.80 18.07 -16.52
C HIS A 724 14.52 18.78 -17.86
N ILE A 725 15.52 19.47 -18.39
CA ILE A 725 15.39 20.36 -19.55
C ILE A 725 14.84 19.65 -20.81
N ASN A 726 15.17 18.38 -21.00
CA ASN A 726 14.79 17.62 -22.20
C ASN A 726 13.28 17.32 -22.29
N VAL A 727 12.54 17.38 -21.18
CA VAL A 727 11.10 17.10 -21.15
C VAL A 727 10.24 18.35 -21.00
N ARG A 728 10.85 19.48 -20.57
CA ARG A 728 10.13 20.73 -20.27
C ARG A 728 9.30 21.25 -21.45
N GLN A 729 9.85 21.30 -22.66
CA GLN A 729 9.13 21.84 -23.80
C GLN A 729 7.89 21.01 -24.12
N LYS A 730 8.00 19.68 -24.09
CA LYS A 730 6.85 18.78 -24.29
C LYS A 730 5.78 19.00 -23.23
N MET A 731 6.17 19.14 -21.97
CA MET A 731 5.25 19.41 -20.86
C MET A 731 4.55 20.77 -21.01
N ILE A 732 5.26 21.81 -21.44
CA ILE A 732 4.68 23.12 -21.74
C ILE A 732 3.60 22.96 -22.83
N ASP A 733 3.91 22.26 -23.92
CA ASP A 733 2.99 22.06 -25.04
C ASP A 733 1.74 21.27 -24.60
N ASP A 734 1.90 20.25 -23.77
CA ASP A 734 0.80 19.47 -23.21
C ASP A 734 -0.08 20.31 -22.26
N LEU A 735 0.54 21.09 -21.37
CA LEU A 735 -0.18 22.00 -20.46
C LEU A 735 -0.87 23.15 -21.19
N VAL A 736 -0.32 23.61 -22.30
CA VAL A 736 -0.97 24.59 -23.19
C VAL A 736 -2.19 23.95 -23.88
N THR A 737 -2.05 22.74 -24.37
CA THR A 737 -3.15 21.96 -24.97
C THR A 737 -4.28 21.73 -23.98
N GLN A 738 -3.97 21.50 -22.71
CA GLN A 738 -4.94 21.33 -21.63
C GLN A 738 -5.56 22.66 -21.12
N GLY A 739 -5.08 23.80 -21.64
CA GLY A 739 -5.54 25.14 -21.23
C GLY A 739 -5.08 25.55 -19.82
N VAL A 740 -4.10 24.86 -19.25
CA VAL A 740 -3.46 25.22 -17.96
C VAL A 740 -2.46 26.35 -18.14
N LEU A 741 -1.68 26.30 -19.22
CA LEU A 741 -0.81 27.38 -19.68
C LEU A 741 -1.33 27.98 -20.96
N SER A 742 -0.94 29.21 -21.26
CA SER A 742 -1.19 29.85 -22.56
C SER A 742 0.01 30.71 -22.98
N TYR A 743 0.21 30.80 -24.29
CA TYR A 743 1.13 31.81 -24.84
C TYR A 743 0.38 33.13 -25.02
N GLU A 744 0.93 34.20 -24.48
CA GLU A 744 0.52 35.56 -24.77
C GLU A 744 1.64 36.26 -25.57
N LYS A 745 1.27 37.01 -26.57
CA LYS A 745 2.22 37.76 -27.40
C LYS A 745 1.83 39.25 -27.44
N ASP A 746 2.78 40.11 -27.16
CA ASP A 746 2.65 41.56 -27.33
C ASP A 746 3.86 42.13 -28.08
N GLU A 747 3.94 43.47 -28.16
CA GLU A 747 5.07 44.14 -28.85
C GLU A 747 6.44 43.90 -28.22
N SER A 748 6.47 43.50 -26.94
CA SER A 748 7.70 43.23 -26.16
C SER A 748 8.14 41.76 -26.20
N GLY A 749 7.27 40.81 -26.65
CA GLY A 749 7.67 39.41 -26.78
C GLY A 749 6.55 38.41 -26.62
N THR A 750 6.95 37.15 -26.45
CA THR A 750 6.06 36.03 -26.19
C THR A 750 6.25 35.58 -24.74
N TYR A 751 5.15 35.46 -24.00
CA TYR A 751 5.11 35.11 -22.58
C TYR A 751 4.31 33.82 -22.37
N LEU A 752 4.69 33.06 -21.37
CA LEU A 752 3.90 31.94 -20.82
C LEU A 752 3.11 32.42 -19.60
N VAL A 753 1.84 32.13 -19.58
CA VAL A 753 0.93 32.52 -18.48
C VAL A 753 0.16 31.30 -17.99
N ARG A 754 0.17 31.06 -16.67
CA ARG A 754 -0.68 30.05 -16.04
C ARG A 754 -2.10 30.58 -15.91
N ARG A 755 -3.09 29.84 -16.40
CA ARG A 755 -4.52 30.23 -16.41
C ARG A 755 -5.30 29.69 -15.22
N ARG A 756 -4.90 28.54 -14.68
CA ARG A 756 -5.58 27.86 -13.56
C ARG A 756 -4.66 26.89 -12.83
#